data_a98b1dc5fe41cc92afcb103c8e6efc45
#
_entry.id   a98b1dc5fe41cc92afcb103c8e6efc45
#
_cell.length_a   1.000
_cell.length_b   1.000
_cell.length_c   1.000
_cell.angle_alpha   90.00
_cell.angle_beta   90.00
_cell.angle_gamma   90.00
#
_symmetry.space_group_name_H-M   'P 1'
#
loop_
_entity.id
_entity.type
_entity.pdbx_description
1 polymer ?
#
loop_
_entity_poly.entity_id
_entity_poly.type
_entity_poly.pdbx_seq_one_letter_code
_entity_poly.pdbx_strand_id
1 'polypeptide(L)'
;MRRNAQCARHNAQIENQQISKLFCTFAPLFKNHFGMKGKYNEYKQLRLTELADDVRQWWDTNDVFRKSIETREGKPEYVFFEGPPSANGMPGIHHVMARAIKDIFCRYKTLKGFQVKRKAGWDTHGLPVEIGVEKKLGITKEDIGKSISVVDYNRECRQEVMKYKDQWDELTRRMGYWVDLENPYITFDNKYIESVWYLLKKLYDKGLLYKGYTIQPYSPAAGTGLSTHELNQPGCYKNVKDNTVVAQFKVVRNERSEFLFSTPGVKGNLYILAWTTTPWTLPSNTGLAVGENIEYNLVQTYNPYTFEPQTVVVGVPLLNRWFPAENAALDIDSYEPGQKNIPFKVLGTFKGKELTEIRFEQLLPYAQPAEGDPFRVVAGDFVTTEDGTGIVHLAPSFGADDFRMGKKYNLGALTMVNKQGKFTEEMGEFAGKFVKPQYHPDYTPEKEKELNVDIELVIKLKKENKAFKAEKYEHSYPHCWRTDKPILYYPLDSWFIKTTDYRDRMIELNNTINWKPESTGTGRFGNWLENLVDWNLSRSRYWGVPLPVWLSEDGSEIKCIGSLEELAKEISRSIEAGFMKENPMKDFAVGDMSKANYEKFDMHKPSVDPIILVSDSGKPMRREPDLIDVWFDSGSMPYAQWHYP
;
A
#
# COMPACT_ATOMS: atom_id res chain seq x y z
N MET A 1 1.93 -50.50 -11.81
CA MET A 1 3.11 -49.81 -11.23
C MET A 1 4.45 -50.15 -11.90
N ARG A 2 4.75 -51.38 -12.36
CA ARG A 2 6.06 -51.71 -12.97
C ARG A 2 6.28 -51.11 -14.37
N ARG A 3 5.25 -50.88 -15.21
CA ARG A 3 5.40 -50.28 -16.55
C ARG A 3 5.74 -48.77 -16.51
N ASN A 4 5.25 -48.01 -15.53
CA ASN A 4 5.52 -46.59 -15.43
C ASN A 4 6.95 -46.30 -14.93
N ALA A 5 7.55 -47.19 -14.13
CA ALA A 5 8.93 -47.06 -13.67
C ALA A 5 9.95 -47.34 -14.78
N GLN A 6 9.60 -48.18 -15.75
CA GLN A 6 10.45 -48.49 -16.89
C GLN A 6 10.46 -47.37 -17.95
N CYS A 7 9.30 -46.72 -18.15
CA CYS A 7 9.18 -45.55 -19.02
C CYS A 7 9.93 -44.31 -18.44
N ALA A 8 9.85 -44.07 -17.11
CA ALA A 8 10.59 -43.00 -16.44
C ALA A 8 12.13 -43.22 -16.51
N ARG A 9 12.60 -44.47 -16.42
CA ARG A 9 14.04 -44.79 -16.60
C ARG A 9 14.51 -44.63 -18.04
N HIS A 10 13.65 -44.93 -19.01
CA HIS A 10 13.98 -44.78 -20.42
C HIS A 10 14.06 -43.30 -20.82
N ASN A 11 13.13 -42.48 -20.35
CA ASN A 11 13.16 -41.02 -20.57
C ASN A 11 14.35 -40.35 -19.88
N ALA A 12 14.69 -40.72 -18.64
CA ALA A 12 15.90 -40.24 -17.97
C ALA A 12 17.20 -40.62 -18.65
N GLN A 13 17.25 -41.81 -19.31
CA GLN A 13 18.41 -42.22 -20.12
C GLN A 13 18.52 -41.44 -21.44
N ILE A 14 17.39 -41.11 -22.08
CA ILE A 14 17.35 -40.29 -23.30
C ILE A 14 17.76 -38.85 -22.99
N GLU A 15 17.26 -38.26 -21.90
CA GLU A 15 17.66 -36.93 -21.43
C GLU A 15 19.14 -36.86 -21.06
N ASN A 16 19.68 -37.85 -20.36
CA ASN A 16 21.11 -37.94 -20.08
C ASN A 16 21.99 -38.12 -21.34
N GLN A 17 21.50 -38.81 -22.35
CA GLN A 17 22.22 -38.91 -23.62
C GLN A 17 22.16 -37.59 -24.43
N GLN A 18 21.06 -36.83 -24.35
CA GLN A 18 20.96 -35.52 -24.99
C GLN A 18 21.82 -34.48 -24.29
N ILE A 19 21.84 -34.47 -22.96
CA ILE A 19 22.72 -33.63 -22.15
C ILE A 19 24.18 -33.96 -22.41
N SER A 20 24.55 -35.23 -22.46
CA SER A 20 25.90 -35.70 -22.81
C SER A 20 26.32 -35.31 -24.25
N LYS A 21 25.41 -35.34 -25.23
CA LYS A 21 25.67 -34.83 -26.57
C LYS A 21 25.84 -33.33 -26.64
N LEU A 22 25.10 -32.56 -25.81
CA LEU A 22 25.29 -31.12 -25.71
C LEU A 22 26.68 -30.77 -25.16
N PHE A 23 27.15 -31.47 -24.13
CA PHE A 23 28.52 -31.32 -23.61
C PHE A 23 29.59 -31.69 -24.64
N CYS A 24 29.36 -32.68 -25.47
CA CYS A 24 30.30 -33.08 -26.53
C CYS A 24 30.41 -32.05 -27.67
N THR A 25 29.39 -31.23 -27.91
CA THR A 25 29.41 -30.21 -28.98
C THR A 25 30.22 -28.96 -28.57
N PHE A 26 30.42 -28.72 -27.29
CA PHE A 26 31.27 -27.64 -26.79
C PHE A 26 32.72 -28.02 -26.57
N ALA A 27 33.07 -29.30 -26.57
CA ALA A 27 34.42 -29.77 -26.34
C ALA A 27 35.50 -29.21 -27.31
N PRO A 28 35.23 -28.95 -28.61
CA PRO A 28 36.22 -28.36 -29.50
C PRO A 28 36.69 -26.96 -29.16
N LEU A 29 35.81 -26.15 -28.52
CA LEU A 29 36.14 -24.78 -28.16
C LEU A 29 37.11 -24.68 -26.97
N PHE A 30 37.12 -25.69 -26.09
CA PHE A 30 38.01 -25.74 -24.93
C PHE A 30 39.43 -26.22 -25.22
N LYS A 31 39.65 -26.95 -26.36
CA LYS A 31 40.92 -27.58 -26.71
C LYS A 31 42.11 -26.62 -26.82
N ASN A 32 41.90 -25.39 -27.23
CA ASN A 32 43.01 -24.48 -27.56
C ASN A 32 43.49 -23.59 -26.38
N HIS A 33 42.82 -23.61 -25.26
CA HIS A 33 43.16 -22.69 -24.17
C HIS A 33 43.76 -23.35 -22.91
N PHE A 34 43.50 -24.64 -22.66
CA PHE A 34 43.94 -25.31 -21.44
C PHE A 34 45.09 -26.32 -21.67
N GLY A 35 45.84 -26.23 -22.74
CA GLY A 35 47.00 -27.09 -22.98
C GLY A 35 46.67 -28.62 -23.05
N MET A 36 45.51 -28.96 -23.56
CA MET A 36 45.02 -30.32 -23.64
C MET A 36 45.91 -31.21 -24.50
N LYS A 37 46.67 -32.08 -23.90
CA LYS A 37 47.30 -33.24 -24.54
C LYS A 37 46.31 -34.43 -24.47
N GLY A 38 45.48 -34.58 -25.48
CA GLY A 38 44.49 -35.67 -25.56
C GLY A 38 43.10 -35.20 -26.00
N LYS A 39 42.18 -36.14 -26.21
CA LYS A 39 40.82 -35.87 -26.69
C LYS A 39 39.96 -35.17 -25.65
N TYR A 40 40.19 -35.41 -24.36
CA TYR A 40 39.48 -34.84 -23.20
C TYR A 40 40.43 -34.73 -22.01
N ASN A 41 40.19 -33.75 -21.12
CA ASN A 41 40.86 -33.71 -19.81
C ASN A 41 40.27 -34.78 -18.90
N GLU A 42 41.13 -35.50 -18.22
CA GLU A 42 40.71 -36.42 -17.16
C GLU A 42 40.83 -35.73 -15.82
N TYR A 43 39.74 -35.66 -15.08
CA TYR A 43 39.69 -35.13 -13.73
C TYR A 43 39.61 -36.28 -12.73
N LYS A 44 40.63 -36.43 -11.88
CA LYS A 44 40.63 -37.42 -10.78
C LYS A 44 39.54 -37.11 -9.74
N GLN A 45 39.21 -35.86 -9.55
CA GLN A 45 38.14 -35.39 -8.68
C GLN A 45 37.50 -34.15 -9.31
N LEU A 46 36.18 -34.09 -9.36
CA LEU A 46 35.43 -32.94 -9.84
C LEU A 46 35.30 -31.89 -8.73
N ARG A 47 36.05 -30.81 -8.83
CA ARG A 47 35.98 -29.64 -7.95
C ARG A 47 35.22 -28.54 -8.67
N LEU A 48 33.88 -28.51 -8.47
CA LEU A 48 32.98 -27.60 -9.21
C LEU A 48 33.29 -26.12 -8.97
N THR A 49 33.72 -25.73 -7.77
CA THR A 49 34.06 -24.32 -7.45
C THR A 49 35.31 -23.86 -8.20
N GLU A 50 36.37 -24.65 -8.21
CA GLU A 50 37.61 -24.33 -8.94
C GLU A 50 37.34 -24.26 -10.46
N LEU A 51 36.61 -25.22 -10.99
CA LEU A 51 36.22 -25.24 -12.39
C LEU A 51 35.36 -24.04 -12.79
N ALA A 52 34.44 -23.64 -11.93
CA ALA A 52 33.61 -22.45 -12.14
C ALA A 52 34.45 -21.15 -12.18
N ASP A 53 35.48 -21.04 -11.31
CA ASP A 53 36.40 -19.91 -11.30
C ASP A 53 37.26 -19.87 -12.57
N ASP A 54 37.80 -21.02 -13.02
CA ASP A 54 38.55 -21.12 -14.27
C ASP A 54 37.71 -20.72 -15.49
N VAL A 55 36.45 -21.19 -15.55
CA VAL A 55 35.52 -20.84 -16.64
C VAL A 55 35.19 -19.34 -16.64
N ARG A 56 34.94 -18.77 -15.45
CA ARG A 56 34.67 -17.34 -15.32
C ARG A 56 35.85 -16.50 -15.78
N GLN A 57 37.08 -16.82 -15.31
CA GLN A 57 38.29 -16.15 -15.75
C GLN A 57 38.49 -16.22 -17.25
N TRP A 58 38.17 -17.36 -17.86
CA TRP A 58 38.21 -17.51 -19.30
C TRP A 58 37.16 -16.64 -20.01
N TRP A 59 35.92 -16.55 -19.46
CA TRP A 59 34.90 -15.67 -20.00
C TRP A 59 35.33 -14.21 -19.97
N ASP A 60 35.87 -13.76 -18.87
CA ASP A 60 36.32 -12.37 -18.67
C ASP A 60 37.50 -12.06 -19.62
N THR A 61 38.52 -12.94 -19.68
CA THR A 61 39.70 -12.76 -20.55
C THR A 61 39.32 -12.71 -22.04
N ASN A 62 38.30 -13.45 -22.45
CA ASN A 62 37.86 -13.55 -23.84
C ASN A 62 36.64 -12.65 -24.14
N ASP A 63 36.15 -11.91 -23.19
CA ASP A 63 34.97 -11.04 -23.32
C ASP A 63 33.78 -11.77 -23.93
N VAL A 64 33.46 -12.94 -23.38
CA VAL A 64 32.49 -13.87 -23.95
C VAL A 64 31.07 -13.31 -23.92
N PHE A 65 30.72 -12.61 -22.85
CA PHE A 65 29.37 -12.03 -22.72
C PHE A 65 29.13 -10.96 -23.80
N ARG A 66 30.02 -9.98 -23.99
CA ARG A 66 29.91 -8.96 -25.02
C ARG A 66 29.89 -9.59 -26.42
N LYS A 67 30.81 -10.50 -26.70
CA LYS A 67 30.86 -11.23 -27.96
C LYS A 67 29.59 -12.03 -28.23
N SER A 68 28.91 -12.55 -27.19
CA SER A 68 27.64 -13.26 -27.36
C SER A 68 26.54 -12.38 -27.93
N ILE A 69 26.63 -11.06 -27.73
CA ILE A 69 25.71 -10.04 -28.24
C ILE A 69 26.16 -9.59 -29.63
N GLU A 70 27.45 -9.17 -29.77
CA GLU A 70 28.00 -8.62 -31.03
C GLU A 70 27.96 -9.60 -32.18
N THR A 71 28.32 -10.87 -31.96
CA THR A 71 28.27 -11.91 -33.00
C THR A 71 26.88 -12.27 -33.50
N ARG A 72 25.86 -11.70 -32.86
CA ARG A 72 24.45 -11.87 -33.23
C ARG A 72 23.81 -10.53 -33.67
N GLU A 73 24.62 -9.53 -33.99
CA GLU A 73 24.14 -8.31 -34.58
C GLU A 73 23.39 -8.60 -35.89
N GLY A 74 22.21 -7.97 -36.04
CA GLY A 74 21.31 -8.20 -37.17
C GLY A 74 20.54 -9.53 -37.15
N LYS A 75 20.68 -10.34 -36.09
CA LYS A 75 19.84 -11.54 -35.86
C LYS A 75 18.55 -11.13 -35.14
N PRO A 76 17.52 -12.02 -35.12
CA PRO A 76 16.32 -11.76 -34.36
C PRO A 76 16.62 -11.38 -32.89
N GLU A 77 16.00 -10.35 -32.39
CA GLU A 77 16.18 -9.92 -31.00
C GLU A 77 15.27 -10.71 -30.06
N TYR A 78 15.78 -11.04 -28.88
CA TYR A 78 14.99 -11.45 -27.73
C TYR A 78 15.12 -10.39 -26.63
N VAL A 79 14.06 -9.60 -26.47
CA VAL A 79 14.03 -8.50 -25.49
C VAL A 79 13.90 -9.09 -24.08
N PHE A 80 14.78 -8.68 -23.20
CA PHE A 80 14.77 -9.06 -21.80
C PHE A 80 14.88 -7.81 -20.93
N PHE A 81 13.98 -7.72 -19.95
CA PHE A 81 13.99 -6.66 -18.95
C PHE A 81 14.37 -7.23 -17.58
N GLU A 82 15.43 -6.66 -16.95
CA GLU A 82 15.83 -7.02 -15.60
C GLU A 82 15.05 -6.18 -14.59
N GLY A 83 14.29 -6.81 -13.71
CA GLY A 83 13.67 -6.16 -12.57
C GLY A 83 14.74 -5.66 -11.61
N PRO A 84 14.79 -4.35 -11.29
CA PRO A 84 15.89 -3.78 -10.54
C PRO A 84 15.84 -4.19 -9.06
N PRO A 85 16.91 -4.77 -8.50
CA PRO A 85 17.03 -4.92 -7.05
C PRO A 85 17.40 -3.60 -6.40
N SER A 86 17.12 -3.47 -5.10
CA SER A 86 17.66 -2.39 -4.27
C SER A 86 18.95 -2.85 -3.59
N ALA A 87 20.00 -2.02 -3.61
CA ALA A 87 21.31 -2.34 -3.04
C ALA A 87 21.49 -1.85 -1.58
N ASN A 88 20.41 -1.52 -0.90
CA ASN A 88 20.42 -1.12 0.52
C ASN A 88 20.50 -2.31 1.50
N GLY A 89 20.41 -3.54 1.00
CA GLY A 89 20.52 -4.78 1.75
C GLY A 89 21.43 -5.80 1.08
N MET A 90 21.97 -6.74 1.87
CA MET A 90 22.81 -7.85 1.36
C MET A 90 22.00 -8.78 0.48
N PRO A 91 22.57 -9.31 -0.62
CA PRO A 91 21.91 -10.31 -1.44
C PRO A 91 21.71 -11.63 -0.68
N GLY A 92 20.52 -12.23 -0.79
CA GLY A 92 20.19 -13.53 -0.20
C GLY A 92 20.07 -14.64 -1.23
N ILE A 93 19.91 -15.88 -0.78
CA ILE A 93 19.83 -17.08 -1.63
C ILE A 93 18.64 -17.03 -2.61
N HIS A 94 17.52 -16.43 -2.23
CA HIS A 94 16.36 -16.26 -3.10
C HIS A 94 16.66 -15.37 -4.32
N HIS A 95 17.58 -14.41 -4.19
CA HIS A 95 18.04 -13.60 -5.32
C HIS A 95 18.88 -14.43 -6.29
N VAL A 96 19.70 -15.35 -5.79
CA VAL A 96 20.49 -16.29 -6.63
C VAL A 96 19.57 -17.15 -7.46
N MET A 97 18.54 -17.74 -6.84
CA MET A 97 17.58 -18.60 -7.53
C MET A 97 16.83 -17.86 -8.64
N ALA A 98 16.30 -16.66 -8.34
CA ALA A 98 15.58 -15.86 -9.34
C ALA A 98 16.49 -15.50 -10.54
N ARG A 99 17.74 -15.11 -10.27
CA ARG A 99 18.72 -14.75 -11.31
C ARG A 99 19.15 -15.94 -12.14
N ALA A 100 19.35 -17.12 -11.53
CA ALA A 100 19.66 -18.34 -12.25
C ALA A 100 18.55 -18.70 -13.26
N ILE A 101 17.27 -18.59 -12.84
CA ILE A 101 16.14 -18.84 -13.73
C ILE A 101 16.11 -17.87 -14.91
N LYS A 102 16.29 -16.57 -14.67
CA LYS A 102 16.35 -15.55 -15.73
C LYS A 102 17.48 -15.82 -16.72
N ASP A 103 18.67 -16.15 -16.22
CA ASP A 103 19.85 -16.42 -17.05
C ASP A 103 19.68 -17.64 -17.94
N ILE A 104 19.02 -18.70 -17.46
CA ILE A 104 18.71 -19.88 -18.25
C ILE A 104 17.92 -19.50 -19.52
N PHE A 105 16.87 -18.70 -19.39
CA PHE A 105 16.06 -18.25 -20.53
C PHE A 105 16.88 -17.41 -21.52
N CYS A 106 17.64 -16.46 -21.02
CA CYS A 106 18.47 -15.59 -21.83
C CYS A 106 19.58 -16.37 -22.54
N ARG A 107 20.28 -17.28 -21.85
CA ARG A 107 21.31 -18.15 -22.47
C ARG A 107 20.71 -19.10 -23.48
N TYR A 108 19.57 -19.71 -23.18
CA TYR A 108 18.88 -20.57 -24.14
C TYR A 108 18.55 -19.83 -25.43
N LYS A 109 18.00 -18.62 -25.34
CA LYS A 109 17.72 -17.80 -26.52
C LYS A 109 19.00 -17.39 -27.26
N THR A 110 20.06 -17.04 -26.55
CA THR A 110 21.38 -16.78 -27.15
C THR A 110 21.89 -18.00 -27.92
N LEU A 111 21.79 -19.20 -27.35
CA LEU A 111 22.18 -20.46 -28.03
C LEU A 111 21.31 -20.77 -29.27
N LYS A 112 20.04 -20.35 -29.26
CA LYS A 112 19.14 -20.45 -30.42
C LYS A 112 19.42 -19.41 -31.51
N GLY A 113 20.42 -18.54 -31.33
CA GLY A 113 20.86 -17.55 -32.31
C GLY A 113 20.24 -16.16 -32.18
N PHE A 114 19.46 -15.92 -31.15
CA PHE A 114 18.91 -14.56 -30.87
C PHE A 114 19.97 -13.63 -30.31
N GLN A 115 19.90 -12.35 -30.66
CA GLN A 115 20.59 -11.30 -29.94
C GLN A 115 19.84 -11.00 -28.66
N VAL A 116 20.51 -11.11 -27.49
CA VAL A 116 19.89 -10.88 -26.17
C VAL A 116 20.71 -9.83 -25.41
N LYS A 117 20.28 -8.59 -25.54
CA LYS A 117 20.82 -7.47 -24.72
C LYS A 117 20.25 -7.56 -23.30
N ARG A 118 21.11 -7.37 -22.29
CA ARG A 118 20.74 -7.55 -20.88
C ARG A 118 21.36 -6.44 -20.07
N LYS A 119 20.56 -5.45 -19.72
CA LYS A 119 20.99 -4.28 -18.94
C LYS A 119 20.70 -4.52 -17.46
N ALA A 120 21.69 -4.31 -16.58
CA ALA A 120 21.48 -4.30 -15.14
C ALA A 120 20.71 -3.03 -14.71
N GLY A 121 20.14 -3.04 -13.53
CA GLY A 121 19.46 -1.87 -12.98
C GLY A 121 19.39 -1.89 -11.46
N TRP A 122 19.18 -0.69 -10.89
CA TRP A 122 19.09 -0.47 -9.46
C TRP A 122 17.83 0.33 -9.13
N ASP A 123 16.99 -0.24 -8.25
CA ASP A 123 15.88 0.47 -7.62
C ASP A 123 16.41 1.20 -6.38
N THR A 124 16.36 2.53 -6.42
CA THR A 124 17.13 3.35 -5.48
C THR A 124 16.27 4.30 -4.66
N HIS A 125 14.96 4.30 -4.84
CA HIS A 125 14.04 5.18 -4.14
C HIS A 125 13.17 4.44 -3.12
N GLY A 126 12.39 5.21 -2.38
CA GLY A 126 11.26 4.74 -1.60
C GLY A 126 11.52 4.48 -0.13
N LEU A 127 10.44 4.13 0.53
CA LEU A 127 10.34 3.99 1.97
C LEU A 127 11.40 3.08 2.63
N PRO A 128 11.85 1.96 2.01
CA PRO A 128 12.88 1.14 2.63
C PRO A 128 14.21 1.83 2.84
N VAL A 129 14.60 2.70 1.89
CA VAL A 129 15.84 3.48 1.97
C VAL A 129 15.71 4.53 3.07
N GLU A 130 14.61 5.27 3.07
CA GLU A 130 14.33 6.34 4.05
C GLU A 130 14.30 5.80 5.49
N ILE A 131 13.58 4.70 5.76
CA ILE A 131 13.57 4.07 7.09
C ILE A 131 14.97 3.59 7.50
N GLY A 132 15.77 3.09 6.56
CA GLY A 132 17.16 2.71 6.82
C GLY A 132 18.00 3.90 7.28
N VAL A 133 17.87 5.04 6.61
CA VAL A 133 18.55 6.29 6.94
C VAL A 133 18.03 6.89 8.26
N GLU A 134 16.72 6.94 8.47
CA GLU A 134 16.11 7.40 9.72
C GLU A 134 16.66 6.62 10.93
N LYS A 135 16.73 5.30 10.83
CA LYS A 135 17.32 4.44 11.87
C LYS A 135 18.81 4.70 12.07
N LYS A 136 19.58 4.86 10.98
CA LYS A 136 21.02 5.15 11.02
C LYS A 136 21.33 6.46 11.72
N LEU A 137 20.51 7.49 11.46
CA LEU A 137 20.67 8.84 12.02
C LEU A 137 19.99 9.02 13.38
N GLY A 138 19.15 8.07 13.82
CA GLY A 138 18.38 8.16 15.05
C GLY A 138 17.30 9.25 15.02
N ILE A 139 16.71 9.50 13.84
CA ILE A 139 15.69 10.55 13.60
C ILE A 139 14.37 9.94 13.16
N THR A 140 13.34 10.77 13.15
CA THR A 140 12.01 10.48 12.58
C THR A 140 11.75 11.36 11.35
N LYS A 141 10.68 11.08 10.63
CA LYS A 141 10.24 11.89 9.49
C LYS A 141 10.04 13.38 9.87
N GLU A 142 9.57 13.65 11.08
CA GLU A 142 9.29 15.01 11.58
C GLU A 142 10.54 15.87 11.80
N ASP A 143 11.71 15.23 11.88
CA ASP A 143 13.00 15.90 12.07
C ASP A 143 13.56 16.44 10.75
N ILE A 144 13.11 15.88 9.61
CA ILE A 144 13.60 16.25 8.27
C ILE A 144 13.05 17.64 7.90
N GLY A 145 13.95 18.54 7.53
CA GLY A 145 13.66 19.95 7.31
C GLY A 145 13.70 20.81 8.58
N LYS A 146 14.02 20.21 9.74
CA LYS A 146 14.16 20.90 11.04
C LYS A 146 15.55 20.68 11.64
N SER A 147 15.83 19.49 12.18
CA SER A 147 17.12 19.13 12.77
C SER A 147 18.14 18.68 11.72
N ILE A 148 17.68 18.17 10.59
CA ILE A 148 18.49 17.83 9.42
C ILE A 148 17.88 18.48 8.17
N SER A 149 18.73 19.04 7.28
CA SER A 149 18.25 19.60 6.02
C SER A 149 17.77 18.48 5.07
N VAL A 150 16.79 18.77 4.19
CA VAL A 150 16.34 17.83 3.16
C VAL A 150 17.51 17.46 2.20
N VAL A 151 18.41 18.39 1.93
CA VAL A 151 19.63 18.16 1.11
C VAL A 151 20.52 17.10 1.75
N ASP A 152 20.84 17.26 3.03
CA ASP A 152 21.70 16.32 3.75
C ASP A 152 21.03 14.96 3.90
N TYR A 153 19.73 14.94 4.19
CA TYR A 153 18.97 13.71 4.27
C TYR A 153 18.96 12.94 2.94
N ASN A 154 18.70 13.60 1.82
CA ASN A 154 18.69 12.98 0.50
C ASN A 154 20.09 12.51 0.08
N ARG A 155 21.15 13.23 0.48
CA ARG A 155 22.53 12.78 0.29
C ARG A 155 22.81 11.48 1.04
N GLU A 156 22.37 11.34 2.28
CA GLU A 156 22.49 10.11 3.06
C GLU A 156 21.69 8.96 2.42
N CYS A 157 20.48 9.23 1.91
CA CYS A 157 19.69 8.23 1.19
C CYS A 157 20.40 7.72 -0.07
N ARG A 158 20.99 8.63 -0.85
CA ARG A 158 21.73 8.30 -2.08
C ARG A 158 22.97 7.44 -1.78
N GLN A 159 23.64 7.66 -0.66
CA GLN A 159 24.77 6.85 -0.21
C GLN A 159 24.32 5.48 0.31
N GLU A 160 23.32 5.46 1.18
CA GLU A 160 22.88 4.23 1.84
C GLU A 160 22.27 3.23 0.84
N VAL A 161 21.54 3.70 -0.17
CA VAL A 161 20.91 2.80 -1.15
C VAL A 161 21.90 2.04 -2.02
N MET A 162 23.11 2.57 -2.23
CA MET A 162 24.17 1.94 -3.03
C MET A 162 25.20 1.18 -2.19
N LYS A 163 24.99 1.09 -0.88
CA LYS A 163 25.96 0.57 0.10
C LYS A 163 26.46 -0.85 -0.19
N TYR A 164 25.61 -1.71 -0.69
CA TYR A 164 25.96 -3.10 -0.96
C TYR A 164 26.09 -3.40 -2.47
N LYS A 165 26.18 -2.37 -3.32
CA LYS A 165 26.27 -2.56 -4.78
C LYS A 165 27.42 -3.49 -5.17
N ASP A 166 28.60 -3.29 -4.59
CA ASP A 166 29.78 -4.09 -4.93
C ASP A 166 29.60 -5.58 -4.57
N GLN A 167 28.95 -5.88 -3.43
CA GLN A 167 28.62 -7.24 -3.02
C GLN A 167 27.59 -7.90 -3.97
N TRP A 168 26.64 -7.11 -4.46
CA TRP A 168 25.68 -7.56 -5.45
C TRP A 168 26.34 -7.81 -6.81
N ASP A 169 27.24 -6.95 -7.25
CA ASP A 169 28.00 -7.11 -8.49
C ASP A 169 28.90 -8.34 -8.42
N GLU A 170 29.61 -8.52 -7.30
CA GLU A 170 30.48 -9.69 -7.08
C GLU A 170 29.65 -10.99 -7.07
N LEU A 171 28.51 -11.02 -6.37
CA LEU A 171 27.62 -12.17 -6.39
C LEU A 171 27.15 -12.48 -7.82
N THR A 172 26.75 -11.45 -8.57
CA THR A 172 26.30 -11.57 -9.96
C THR A 172 27.36 -12.18 -10.86
N ARG A 173 28.60 -11.70 -10.74
CA ARG A 173 29.76 -12.26 -11.47
C ARG A 173 30.06 -13.69 -11.01
N ARG A 174 30.06 -13.93 -9.68
CA ARG A 174 30.42 -15.23 -9.10
C ARG A 174 29.44 -16.35 -9.48
N MET A 175 28.15 -16.05 -9.54
CA MET A 175 27.15 -17.03 -10.01
C MET A 175 27.15 -17.20 -11.53
N GLY A 176 27.92 -16.39 -12.27
CA GLY A 176 28.01 -16.44 -13.73
C GLY A 176 26.78 -15.89 -14.45
N TYR A 177 26.01 -15.02 -13.79
CA TYR A 177 24.86 -14.36 -14.41
C TYR A 177 25.31 -13.30 -15.40
N TRP A 178 24.96 -13.46 -16.67
CA TRP A 178 25.34 -12.55 -17.74
C TRP A 178 24.38 -11.36 -17.83
N VAL A 179 24.82 -10.22 -17.35
CA VAL A 179 24.11 -8.95 -17.43
C VAL A 179 25.14 -7.81 -17.48
N ASP A 180 24.85 -6.73 -18.21
CA ASP A 180 25.71 -5.55 -18.30
C ASP A 180 25.66 -4.76 -16.98
N LEU A 181 26.71 -4.94 -16.16
CA LEU A 181 26.94 -4.22 -14.90
C LEU A 181 27.71 -2.93 -15.08
N GLU A 182 28.30 -2.67 -16.27
CA GLU A 182 29.09 -1.47 -16.53
C GLU A 182 28.22 -0.26 -16.87
N ASN A 183 27.07 -0.51 -17.53
CA ASN A 183 26.13 0.51 -17.94
C ASN A 183 24.73 0.24 -17.36
N PRO A 184 24.58 0.10 -16.03
CA PRO A 184 23.29 -0.14 -15.42
C PRO A 184 22.42 1.12 -15.54
N TYR A 185 21.10 0.96 -15.52
CA TYR A 185 20.22 2.08 -15.21
C TYR A 185 20.07 2.23 -13.69
N ILE A 186 19.88 3.44 -13.24
CA ILE A 186 19.70 3.74 -11.81
C ILE A 186 18.50 4.67 -11.70
N THR A 187 17.51 4.31 -10.88
CA THR A 187 16.25 5.04 -10.86
C THR A 187 16.39 6.48 -10.32
N PHE A 188 17.43 6.78 -9.54
CA PHE A 188 17.72 8.16 -9.11
C PHE A 188 18.47 9.01 -10.16
N ASP A 189 18.90 8.47 -11.30
CA ASP A 189 19.55 9.26 -12.34
C ASP A 189 18.53 10.21 -12.99
N ASN A 190 18.94 11.47 -13.20
CA ASN A 190 18.05 12.51 -13.75
C ASN A 190 17.45 12.13 -15.11
N LYS A 191 18.21 11.44 -15.98
CA LYS A 191 17.68 10.91 -17.24
C LYS A 191 16.54 9.90 -17.03
N TYR A 192 16.67 9.06 -16.03
CA TYR A 192 15.62 8.11 -15.68
C TYR A 192 14.37 8.84 -15.15
N ILE A 193 14.57 9.79 -14.23
CA ILE A 193 13.51 10.62 -13.66
C ILE A 193 12.78 11.42 -14.74
N GLU A 194 13.49 11.99 -15.72
CA GLU A 194 12.88 12.71 -16.83
C GLU A 194 11.94 11.81 -17.65
N SER A 195 12.36 10.59 -17.95
CA SER A 195 11.47 9.61 -18.62
C SER A 195 10.23 9.27 -17.77
N VAL A 196 10.38 9.17 -16.46
CA VAL A 196 9.23 8.97 -15.54
C VAL A 196 8.28 10.16 -15.60
N TRP A 197 8.79 11.39 -15.59
CA TRP A 197 7.99 12.61 -15.77
C TRP A 197 7.27 12.63 -17.12
N TYR A 198 7.95 12.23 -18.19
CA TYR A 198 7.32 12.11 -19.52
C TYR A 198 6.14 11.13 -19.50
N LEU A 199 6.28 9.97 -18.86
CA LEU A 199 5.19 9.00 -18.77
C LEU A 199 4.01 9.54 -17.95
N LEU A 200 4.27 10.23 -16.84
CA LEU A 200 3.23 10.89 -16.05
C LEU A 200 2.53 12.00 -16.84
N LYS A 201 3.30 12.81 -17.58
CA LYS A 201 2.72 13.83 -18.50
C LYS A 201 1.79 13.19 -19.52
N LYS A 202 2.15 12.04 -20.11
CA LYS A 202 1.29 11.29 -21.02
C LYS A 202 -0.02 10.83 -20.38
N LEU A 203 0.04 10.41 -19.11
CA LEU A 203 -1.17 10.05 -18.36
C LEU A 203 -2.02 11.28 -18.04
N TYR A 204 -1.37 12.39 -17.67
CA TYR A 204 -2.04 13.67 -17.44
C TYR A 204 -2.76 14.17 -18.68
N ASP A 205 -2.10 14.19 -19.84
CA ASP A 205 -2.66 14.63 -21.11
C ASP A 205 -3.86 13.78 -21.58
N LYS A 206 -3.94 12.54 -21.10
CA LYS A 206 -5.09 11.65 -21.32
C LYS A 206 -6.21 11.82 -20.28
N GLY A 207 -6.05 12.72 -19.30
CA GLY A 207 -7.00 12.90 -18.21
C GLY A 207 -7.03 11.77 -17.19
N LEU A 208 -5.96 10.96 -17.13
CA LEU A 208 -5.85 9.81 -16.22
C LEU A 208 -5.16 10.13 -14.89
N LEU A 209 -4.43 11.24 -14.81
CA LEU A 209 -3.80 11.71 -13.59
C LEU A 209 -4.68 12.81 -12.98
N TYR A 210 -5.19 12.60 -11.78
CA TYR A 210 -6.10 13.53 -11.11
C TYR A 210 -5.86 13.63 -9.61
N LYS A 211 -6.24 14.76 -9.01
CA LYS A 211 -6.23 14.96 -7.56
C LYS A 211 -7.58 14.54 -6.98
N GLY A 212 -7.54 13.73 -5.93
CA GLY A 212 -8.74 13.24 -5.24
C GLY A 212 -8.60 13.31 -3.72
N TYR A 213 -9.73 13.51 -3.04
CA TYR A 213 -9.84 13.40 -1.59
C TYR A 213 -10.67 12.16 -1.26
N THR A 214 -10.07 11.20 -0.60
CA THR A 214 -10.74 9.96 -0.21
C THR A 214 -10.06 9.31 1.00
N ILE A 215 -10.74 8.33 1.58
CA ILE A 215 -10.17 7.51 2.64
C ILE A 215 -9.18 6.52 2.02
N GLN A 216 -7.98 6.50 2.57
CA GLN A 216 -6.87 5.69 2.07
C GLN A 216 -6.17 4.96 3.19
N PRO A 217 -5.55 3.82 2.89
CA PRO A 217 -4.62 3.19 3.82
C PRO A 217 -3.48 4.16 4.12
N TYR A 218 -3.23 4.38 5.39
CA TYR A 218 -2.22 5.30 5.89
C TYR A 218 -1.41 4.67 7.02
N SER A 219 -0.10 4.78 6.96
CA SER A 219 0.78 4.34 8.03
C SER A 219 1.25 5.53 8.87
N PRO A 220 0.72 5.73 10.09
CA PRO A 220 1.25 6.76 10.99
C PRO A 220 2.73 6.57 11.29
N ALA A 221 3.18 5.32 11.44
CA ALA A 221 4.58 4.99 11.73
C ALA A 221 5.54 5.32 10.58
N ALA A 222 5.07 5.28 9.33
CA ALA A 222 5.84 5.68 8.15
C ALA A 222 5.52 7.12 7.73
N GLY A 223 4.45 7.73 8.25
CA GLY A 223 4.00 9.07 7.91
C GLY A 223 3.55 9.24 6.45
N THR A 224 3.03 8.20 5.82
CA THR A 224 2.64 8.23 4.40
C THR A 224 1.42 7.36 4.10
N GLY A 225 0.68 7.71 3.03
CA GLY A 225 -0.34 6.85 2.44
C GLY A 225 0.30 5.61 1.79
N LEU A 226 -0.49 4.56 1.66
CA LEU A 226 -0.12 3.29 1.03
C LEU A 226 -1.07 2.99 -0.13
N SER A 227 -0.56 2.33 -1.16
CA SER A 227 -1.40 1.82 -2.24
C SER A 227 -2.02 0.45 -1.87
N THR A 228 -3.06 0.06 -2.59
CA THR A 228 -3.64 -1.28 -2.44
C THR A 228 -2.64 -2.39 -2.75
N HIS A 229 -1.70 -2.15 -3.67
CA HIS A 229 -0.62 -3.08 -3.95
C HIS A 229 0.30 -3.30 -2.75
N GLU A 230 0.62 -2.26 -2.01
CA GLU A 230 1.44 -2.34 -0.80
C GLU A 230 0.73 -3.11 0.32
N LEU A 231 -0.59 -3.01 0.43
CA LEU A 231 -1.38 -3.81 1.37
C LEU A 231 -1.49 -5.29 0.97
N ASN A 232 -1.36 -5.59 -0.31
CA ASN A 232 -1.39 -6.96 -0.82
C ASN A 232 -0.05 -7.70 -0.72
N GLN A 233 0.97 -7.09 -0.13
CA GLN A 233 2.23 -7.78 0.12
C GLN A 233 2.05 -8.91 1.14
N PRO A 234 2.78 -10.04 0.99
CA PRO A 234 2.70 -11.14 1.95
C PRO A 234 3.01 -10.68 3.38
N GLY A 235 2.16 -11.09 4.33
CA GLY A 235 2.32 -10.76 5.74
C GLY A 235 1.76 -9.40 6.17
N CYS A 236 1.15 -8.63 5.28
CA CYS A 236 0.50 -7.37 5.65
C CYS A 236 -0.74 -7.58 6.52
N TYR A 237 -1.52 -8.62 6.28
CA TYR A 237 -2.67 -8.95 7.11
C TYR A 237 -2.24 -9.93 8.20
N LYS A 238 -2.54 -9.56 9.46
CA LYS A 238 -2.22 -10.36 10.65
C LYS A 238 -3.48 -10.58 11.47
N ASN A 239 -3.60 -11.76 12.06
CA ASN A 239 -4.60 -12.00 13.08
C ASN A 239 -4.22 -11.24 14.36
N VAL A 240 -5.06 -10.33 14.79
CA VAL A 240 -4.93 -9.54 16.00
C VAL A 240 -6.10 -9.80 16.93
N LYS A 241 -5.90 -9.62 18.22
CA LYS A 241 -6.94 -9.78 19.24
C LYS A 241 -7.23 -8.45 19.91
N ASP A 242 -8.16 -7.71 19.32
CA ASP A 242 -8.54 -6.37 19.74
C ASP A 242 -9.67 -6.38 20.78
N ASN A 243 -9.78 -5.28 21.54
CA ASN A 243 -10.93 -5.03 22.40
C ASN A 243 -12.08 -4.50 21.53
N THR A 244 -13.24 -5.10 21.66
CA THR A 244 -14.43 -4.71 20.89
C THR A 244 -15.53 -4.22 21.82
N VAL A 245 -16.46 -3.45 21.29
CA VAL A 245 -17.60 -2.98 22.04
C VAL A 245 -18.87 -2.96 21.18
N VAL A 246 -19.97 -3.39 21.78
CA VAL A 246 -21.32 -3.07 21.33
C VAL A 246 -21.72 -1.76 22.01
N ALA A 247 -21.71 -0.69 21.25
CA ALA A 247 -22.09 0.64 21.71
C ALA A 247 -23.62 0.82 21.63
N GLN A 248 -24.16 1.65 22.55
CA GLN A 248 -25.58 1.97 22.67
C GLN A 248 -25.82 3.40 22.22
N PHE A 249 -26.48 3.59 21.09
CA PHE A 249 -26.85 4.90 20.56
C PHE A 249 -28.28 5.24 20.96
N LYS A 250 -28.44 6.21 21.84
CA LYS A 250 -29.74 6.56 22.39
C LYS A 250 -30.62 7.22 21.33
N VAL A 251 -31.79 6.66 21.10
CA VAL A 251 -32.76 7.15 20.11
C VAL A 251 -33.42 8.43 20.62
N VAL A 252 -33.46 9.45 19.75
CA VAL A 252 -34.23 10.67 20.00
C VAL A 252 -35.70 10.43 19.67
N ARG A 253 -36.58 10.67 20.62
CA ARG A 253 -38.02 10.53 20.42
C ARG A 253 -38.56 11.70 19.59
N ASN A 254 -39.12 11.37 18.43
CA ASN A 254 -39.75 12.31 17.50
C ASN A 254 -40.79 11.55 16.65
N GLU A 255 -41.45 12.23 15.73
CA GLU A 255 -42.47 11.62 14.86
C GLU A 255 -41.94 10.38 14.11
N ARG A 256 -40.67 10.42 13.66
CA ARG A 256 -40.04 9.33 12.90
C ARG A 256 -39.77 8.09 13.74
N SER A 257 -39.47 8.25 15.04
CA SER A 257 -39.17 7.17 15.98
C SER A 257 -40.33 6.76 16.89
N GLU A 258 -41.46 7.49 16.88
CA GLU A 258 -42.58 7.30 17.79
C GLU A 258 -43.15 5.88 17.76
N PHE A 259 -43.16 5.22 16.59
CA PHE A 259 -43.65 3.85 16.46
C PHE A 259 -42.87 2.84 17.33
N LEU A 260 -41.55 3.09 17.54
CA LEU A 260 -40.71 2.27 18.42
C LEU A 260 -41.10 2.50 19.88
N PHE A 261 -41.28 3.77 20.30
CA PHE A 261 -41.61 4.12 21.67
C PHE A 261 -43.06 3.72 22.04
N SER A 262 -43.95 3.69 21.05
CA SER A 262 -45.37 3.31 21.24
C SER A 262 -45.60 1.79 21.21
N THR A 263 -44.53 1.02 20.94
CA THR A 263 -44.65 -0.46 20.98
C THR A 263 -44.92 -0.91 22.42
N PRO A 264 -45.96 -1.75 22.65
CA PRO A 264 -46.29 -2.21 23.99
C PRO A 264 -45.15 -2.93 24.68
N GLY A 265 -44.87 -2.54 25.93
CA GLY A 265 -43.81 -3.14 26.74
C GLY A 265 -42.46 -2.39 26.68
N VAL A 266 -42.32 -1.33 25.90
CA VAL A 266 -41.14 -0.47 25.89
C VAL A 266 -41.00 0.21 27.25
N LYS A 267 -39.86 0.00 27.90
CA LYS A 267 -39.51 0.61 29.19
C LYS A 267 -38.07 1.20 29.12
N GLY A 268 -37.87 2.27 29.86
CA GLY A 268 -36.56 2.95 29.93
C GLY A 268 -36.16 3.69 28.64
N ASN A 269 -34.88 3.92 28.48
CA ASN A 269 -34.32 4.53 27.26
C ASN A 269 -34.30 3.49 26.10
N LEU A 270 -34.45 3.99 24.89
CA LEU A 270 -34.38 3.17 23.68
C LEU A 270 -33.02 3.42 22.98
N TYR A 271 -32.32 2.35 22.67
CA TYR A 271 -31.00 2.40 22.04
C TYR A 271 -30.94 1.55 20.76
N ILE A 272 -30.10 1.97 19.85
CA ILE A 272 -29.65 1.16 18.69
C ILE A 272 -28.28 0.60 19.02
N LEU A 273 -28.10 -0.73 18.87
CA LEU A 273 -26.84 -1.41 19.17
C LEU A 273 -25.96 -1.49 17.92
N ALA A 274 -24.75 -0.95 17.97
CA ALA A 274 -23.74 -1.15 16.91
C ALA A 274 -22.44 -1.68 17.50
N TRP A 275 -21.87 -2.71 16.85
CA TRP A 275 -20.64 -3.35 17.24
C TRP A 275 -19.44 -2.82 16.45
N THR A 276 -18.31 -2.65 17.13
CA THR A 276 -17.05 -2.27 16.47
C THR A 276 -15.85 -3.00 17.06
N THR A 277 -14.88 -3.33 16.18
CA THR A 277 -13.56 -3.83 16.56
C THR A 277 -12.54 -2.70 16.79
N THR A 278 -12.94 -1.46 16.56
CA THR A 278 -12.10 -0.27 16.65
C THR A 278 -12.78 0.81 17.50
N PRO A 279 -12.84 0.66 18.85
CA PRO A 279 -13.53 1.64 19.72
C PRO A 279 -13.01 3.06 19.55
N TRP A 280 -11.75 3.24 19.17
CA TRP A 280 -11.13 4.54 18.93
C TRP A 280 -11.78 5.35 17.78
N THR A 281 -12.59 4.72 16.91
CA THR A 281 -13.33 5.41 15.86
C THR A 281 -14.68 5.97 16.32
N LEU A 282 -15.20 5.53 17.47
CA LEU A 282 -16.50 5.95 17.99
C LEU A 282 -16.63 7.46 18.25
N PRO A 283 -15.58 8.20 18.68
CA PRO A 283 -15.65 9.67 18.78
C PRO A 283 -15.90 10.37 17.44
N SER A 284 -15.59 9.69 16.33
CA SER A 284 -15.79 10.19 14.97
C SER A 284 -17.08 9.69 14.32
N ASN A 285 -17.96 9.04 15.09
CA ASN A 285 -19.25 8.57 14.59
C ASN A 285 -20.15 9.74 14.17
N THR A 286 -20.75 9.66 12.98
CA THR A 286 -21.74 10.61 12.47
C THR A 286 -23.00 9.95 11.96
N GLY A 287 -23.07 8.63 11.92
CA GLY A 287 -24.25 7.90 11.44
C GLY A 287 -24.26 6.42 11.86
N LEU A 288 -25.37 5.77 11.62
CA LEU A 288 -25.56 4.33 11.74
C LEU A 288 -26.12 3.78 10.42
N ALA A 289 -25.62 2.63 9.95
CA ALA A 289 -26.12 1.97 8.75
C ALA A 289 -26.90 0.71 9.09
N VAL A 290 -28.05 0.53 8.42
CA VAL A 290 -28.89 -0.65 8.48
C VAL A 290 -29.09 -1.23 7.07
N GLY A 291 -29.26 -2.55 6.96
CA GLY A 291 -29.67 -3.17 5.70
C GLY A 291 -31.19 -3.02 5.51
N GLU A 292 -31.66 -2.39 4.43
CA GLU A 292 -33.09 -2.09 4.21
C GLU A 292 -34.02 -3.33 4.35
N ASN A 293 -33.54 -4.48 3.88
CA ASN A 293 -34.28 -5.72 3.86
C ASN A 293 -34.03 -6.61 5.08
N ILE A 294 -33.07 -6.26 5.94
CA ILE A 294 -32.77 -6.97 7.17
C ILE A 294 -33.86 -6.68 8.18
N GLU A 295 -34.27 -7.71 8.95
CA GLU A 295 -35.21 -7.58 10.06
C GLU A 295 -34.48 -7.34 11.38
N TYR A 296 -35.03 -6.45 12.19
CA TYR A 296 -34.48 -6.02 13.48
C TYR A 296 -35.50 -6.19 14.58
N ASN A 297 -35.07 -6.80 15.68
CA ASN A 297 -35.87 -6.96 16.88
C ASN A 297 -35.77 -5.72 17.77
N LEU A 298 -36.89 -5.32 18.33
CA LEU A 298 -36.98 -4.42 19.46
C LEU A 298 -37.04 -5.27 20.73
N VAL A 299 -36.06 -5.16 21.60
CA VAL A 299 -35.83 -6.05 22.73
C VAL A 299 -35.84 -5.25 24.04
N GLN A 300 -36.75 -5.56 24.94
CA GLN A 300 -36.72 -5.07 26.31
C GLN A 300 -35.74 -5.91 27.14
N THR A 301 -34.87 -5.26 27.90
CA THR A 301 -33.83 -5.87 28.75
C THR A 301 -33.27 -4.89 29.77
N TYR A 302 -32.16 -5.24 30.39
CA TYR A 302 -31.34 -4.40 31.27
C TYR A 302 -29.92 -4.25 30.76
N ASN A 303 -29.28 -3.10 31.03
CA ASN A 303 -27.87 -2.95 30.72
C ASN A 303 -27.02 -3.85 31.63
N PRO A 304 -26.06 -4.61 31.09
CA PRO A 304 -25.24 -5.53 31.88
C PRO A 304 -24.26 -4.86 32.88
N TYR A 305 -24.03 -3.56 32.74
CA TYR A 305 -23.05 -2.82 33.55
C TYR A 305 -23.69 -1.87 34.55
N THR A 306 -24.75 -1.19 34.14
CA THR A 306 -25.46 -0.20 34.98
C THR A 306 -26.74 -0.76 35.59
N PHE A 307 -27.22 -1.90 35.09
CA PHE A 307 -28.45 -2.58 35.49
C PHE A 307 -29.74 -1.76 35.26
N GLU A 308 -29.62 -0.67 34.48
CA GLU A 308 -30.78 0.14 34.13
C GLU A 308 -31.70 -0.59 33.12
N PRO A 309 -33.05 -0.49 33.30
CA PRO A 309 -33.97 -1.02 32.31
C PRO A 309 -33.88 -0.24 31.01
N GLN A 310 -33.86 -0.95 29.88
CA GLN A 310 -33.71 -0.36 28.55
C GLN A 310 -34.36 -1.19 27.48
N THR A 311 -34.65 -0.55 26.35
CA THR A 311 -35.10 -1.21 25.12
C THR A 311 -34.03 -1.03 24.05
N VAL A 312 -33.68 -2.10 23.32
CA VAL A 312 -32.59 -2.08 22.33
C VAL A 312 -33.01 -2.63 20.98
N VAL A 313 -32.41 -2.12 19.89
CA VAL A 313 -32.59 -2.61 18.52
C VAL A 313 -31.39 -3.43 18.09
N VAL A 314 -31.64 -4.67 17.59
CA VAL A 314 -30.60 -5.61 17.12
C VAL A 314 -31.13 -6.44 15.98
N GLY A 315 -30.25 -6.86 15.02
CA GLY A 315 -30.64 -7.72 13.90
C GLY A 315 -31.20 -9.06 14.35
N VAL A 316 -32.32 -9.52 13.74
CA VAL A 316 -33.01 -10.77 14.10
C VAL A 316 -32.06 -11.98 14.08
N PRO A 317 -31.20 -12.20 13.05
CA PRO A 317 -30.32 -13.36 13.02
C PRO A 317 -29.24 -13.36 14.11
N LEU A 318 -28.98 -12.18 14.69
CA LEU A 318 -27.93 -11.97 15.69
C LEU A 318 -28.41 -11.89 17.14
N LEU A 319 -29.72 -12.06 17.35
CA LEU A 319 -30.34 -11.99 18.68
C LEU A 319 -29.64 -12.92 19.67
N ASN A 320 -29.51 -14.21 19.32
CA ASN A 320 -28.96 -15.23 20.22
C ASN A 320 -27.46 -15.08 20.52
N ARG A 321 -26.72 -14.27 19.74
CA ARG A 321 -25.34 -13.92 20.03
C ARG A 321 -25.23 -13.03 21.28
N TRP A 322 -26.17 -12.12 21.43
CA TRP A 322 -26.16 -11.12 22.49
C TRP A 322 -27.10 -11.43 23.65
N PHE A 323 -28.12 -12.22 23.40
CA PHE A 323 -29.16 -12.62 24.36
C PHE A 323 -29.25 -14.15 24.42
N PRO A 324 -28.66 -14.79 25.45
CA PRO A 324 -28.77 -16.24 25.62
C PRO A 324 -30.22 -16.69 25.64
N ALA A 325 -30.58 -17.67 24.79
CA ALA A 325 -31.95 -18.07 24.55
C ALA A 325 -32.68 -18.52 25.85
N GLU A 326 -31.96 -19.12 26.79
CA GLU A 326 -32.46 -19.52 28.11
C GLU A 326 -32.99 -18.34 28.94
N ASN A 327 -32.46 -17.14 28.74
CA ASN A 327 -32.86 -15.96 29.48
C ASN A 327 -34.21 -15.37 29.00
N ALA A 328 -34.73 -15.82 27.85
CA ALA A 328 -36.05 -15.41 27.36
C ALA A 328 -37.22 -15.94 28.25
N ALA A 329 -36.99 -17.02 28.99
CA ALA A 329 -37.96 -17.59 29.90
C ALA A 329 -37.99 -16.90 31.28
N LEU A 330 -37.01 -16.02 31.55
CA LEU A 330 -36.95 -15.30 32.82
C LEU A 330 -37.97 -14.15 32.86
N ASP A 331 -38.58 -13.96 34.02
CA ASP A 331 -39.49 -12.83 34.20
C ASP A 331 -38.69 -11.51 34.27
N ILE A 332 -39.02 -10.61 33.35
CA ILE A 332 -38.34 -9.35 33.19
C ILE A 332 -38.57 -8.38 34.35
N ASP A 333 -39.74 -8.47 35.00
CA ASP A 333 -40.13 -7.61 36.12
C ASP A 333 -39.56 -8.12 37.47
N SER A 334 -39.03 -9.34 37.51
CA SER A 334 -38.36 -9.93 38.70
C SER A 334 -36.85 -9.80 38.72
N TYR A 335 -36.23 -9.09 37.76
CA TYR A 335 -34.81 -8.94 37.69
C TYR A 335 -34.23 -8.00 38.79
N GLU A 336 -33.24 -8.50 39.52
CA GLU A 336 -32.51 -7.71 40.51
C GLU A 336 -31.11 -7.34 40.01
N PRO A 337 -30.64 -6.08 40.23
CA PRO A 337 -29.34 -5.64 39.84
C PRO A 337 -28.21 -6.59 40.33
N GLY A 338 -27.31 -6.99 39.40
CA GLY A 338 -26.18 -7.88 39.70
C GLY A 338 -26.46 -9.37 39.47
N GLN A 339 -27.66 -9.78 39.15
CA GLN A 339 -27.95 -11.14 38.72
C GLN A 339 -27.20 -11.45 37.39
N LYS A 340 -26.60 -12.63 37.31
CA LYS A 340 -25.79 -13.06 36.17
C LYS A 340 -26.60 -13.21 34.87
N ASN A 341 -27.82 -13.73 34.99
CA ASN A 341 -28.72 -14.01 33.87
C ASN A 341 -29.67 -12.83 33.73
N ILE A 342 -29.48 -12.04 32.68
CA ILE A 342 -30.29 -10.85 32.40
C ILE A 342 -31.46 -11.26 31.52
N PRO A 343 -32.71 -11.07 31.96
CA PRO A 343 -33.89 -11.38 31.17
C PRO A 343 -34.04 -10.48 29.96
N PHE A 344 -34.68 -10.98 28.92
CA PHE A 344 -35.05 -10.19 27.77
C PHE A 344 -36.40 -10.61 27.19
N LYS A 345 -37.05 -9.68 26.51
CA LYS A 345 -38.32 -9.93 25.80
C LYS A 345 -38.31 -9.22 24.46
N VAL A 346 -38.56 -9.94 23.37
CA VAL A 346 -38.81 -9.35 22.06
C VAL A 346 -40.17 -8.71 22.04
N LEU A 347 -40.25 -7.42 21.76
CA LEU A 347 -41.48 -6.63 21.75
C LEU A 347 -42.08 -6.48 20.36
N GLY A 348 -41.24 -6.47 19.33
CA GLY A 348 -41.60 -6.29 17.93
C GLY A 348 -40.46 -6.52 17.00
N THR A 349 -40.74 -6.61 15.71
CA THR A 349 -39.76 -6.77 14.63
C THR A 349 -40.09 -5.78 13.52
N PHE A 350 -39.08 -5.11 13.02
CA PHE A 350 -39.16 -4.05 12.00
C PHE A 350 -38.11 -4.30 10.89
N LYS A 351 -38.41 -3.88 9.67
CA LYS A 351 -37.41 -3.90 8.60
C LYS A 351 -36.47 -2.67 8.69
N GLY A 352 -35.25 -2.82 8.23
CA GLY A 352 -34.27 -1.75 8.27
C GLY A 352 -34.74 -0.47 7.58
N LYS A 353 -35.48 -0.57 6.47
CA LYS A 353 -36.10 0.59 5.80
C LYS A 353 -37.03 1.41 6.72
N GLU A 354 -37.63 0.81 7.73
CA GLU A 354 -38.47 1.52 8.71
C GLU A 354 -37.64 2.26 9.74
N LEU A 355 -36.39 1.84 9.97
CA LEU A 355 -35.45 2.45 10.91
C LEU A 355 -34.67 3.60 10.30
N THR A 356 -34.65 3.77 8.97
CA THR A 356 -33.96 4.88 8.32
C THR A 356 -34.50 6.23 8.77
N GLU A 357 -33.65 7.25 8.81
CA GLU A 357 -33.95 8.62 9.25
C GLU A 357 -34.29 8.77 10.76
N ILE A 358 -34.27 7.68 11.53
CA ILE A 358 -34.33 7.78 13.01
C ILE A 358 -33.07 8.50 13.50
N ARG A 359 -33.26 9.46 14.38
CA ARG A 359 -32.15 10.22 14.99
C ARG A 359 -31.74 9.61 16.33
N PHE A 360 -30.45 9.76 16.63
CA PHE A 360 -29.88 9.34 17.91
C PHE A 360 -28.99 10.45 18.50
N GLU A 361 -28.83 10.42 19.82
CA GLU A 361 -27.91 11.33 20.52
C GLU A 361 -26.45 10.96 20.19
N GLN A 362 -25.60 11.96 19.95
CA GLN A 362 -24.17 11.70 19.73
C GLN A 362 -23.56 10.91 20.89
N LEU A 363 -22.88 9.79 20.56
CA LEU A 363 -22.35 8.88 21.58
C LEU A 363 -21.27 9.54 22.46
N LEU A 364 -20.30 10.21 21.82
CA LEU A 364 -19.17 10.88 22.45
C LEU A 364 -19.06 12.33 21.90
N PRO A 365 -19.71 13.32 22.57
CA PRO A 365 -19.89 14.66 22.04
C PRO A 365 -18.66 15.57 22.27
N TYR A 366 -17.47 15.16 21.79
CA TYR A 366 -16.24 15.94 21.87
C TYR A 366 -16.18 17.07 20.84
N ALA A 367 -16.75 16.85 19.65
CA ALA A 367 -16.81 17.82 18.57
C ALA A 367 -18.08 17.63 17.73
N GLN A 368 -18.44 18.64 16.93
CA GLN A 368 -19.54 18.57 15.96
C GLN A 368 -18.98 18.64 14.54
N PRO A 369 -19.56 17.92 13.56
CA PRO A 369 -19.21 18.14 12.17
C PRO A 369 -19.46 19.59 11.75
N ALA A 370 -18.54 20.14 10.93
CA ALA A 370 -18.67 21.53 10.44
C ALA A 370 -19.83 21.69 9.45
N GLU A 371 -20.23 20.61 8.80
CA GLU A 371 -21.28 20.57 7.79
C GLU A 371 -22.01 19.22 7.81
N GLY A 372 -23.14 19.13 7.14
CA GLY A 372 -23.91 17.91 6.99
C GLY A 372 -25.05 17.78 7.98
N ASP A 373 -25.73 16.63 7.93
CA ASP A 373 -26.87 16.25 8.78
C ASP A 373 -26.59 14.93 9.50
N PRO A 374 -25.77 14.97 10.57
CA PRO A 374 -25.28 13.80 11.29
C PRO A 374 -26.31 13.15 12.22
N PHE A 375 -25.88 12.08 12.89
CA PHE A 375 -26.55 11.37 13.98
C PHE A 375 -27.92 10.81 13.62
N ARG A 376 -27.99 10.18 12.46
CA ARG A 376 -29.19 9.46 11.99
C ARG A 376 -28.86 8.11 11.38
N VAL A 377 -29.88 7.27 11.30
CA VAL A 377 -29.81 5.94 10.69
C VAL A 377 -29.99 6.07 9.18
N VAL A 378 -29.13 5.41 8.39
CA VAL A 378 -29.18 5.40 6.92
C VAL A 378 -29.18 3.99 6.38
N ALA A 379 -29.59 3.81 5.13
CA ALA A 379 -29.52 2.52 4.45
C ALA A 379 -28.10 2.25 3.93
N GLY A 380 -27.54 1.08 4.27
CA GLY A 380 -26.23 0.61 3.80
C GLY A 380 -26.33 -0.73 3.10
N ASP A 381 -25.85 -0.82 1.86
CA ASP A 381 -25.86 -2.03 1.03
C ASP A 381 -24.81 -3.08 1.46
N PHE A 382 -23.82 -2.67 2.25
CA PHE A 382 -22.74 -3.50 2.82
C PHE A 382 -23.07 -4.11 4.19
N VAL A 383 -24.21 -3.76 4.79
CA VAL A 383 -24.60 -4.30 6.11
C VAL A 383 -24.97 -5.78 5.99
N THR A 384 -24.30 -6.61 6.78
CA THR A 384 -24.53 -8.06 6.83
C THR A 384 -25.04 -8.52 8.19
N THR A 385 -25.48 -9.78 8.27
CA THR A 385 -25.88 -10.44 9.51
C THR A 385 -24.99 -11.62 9.88
N GLU A 386 -23.78 -11.66 9.31
CA GLU A 386 -22.81 -12.72 9.60
C GLU A 386 -22.12 -12.50 10.94
N ASP A 387 -21.89 -11.23 11.30
CA ASP A 387 -21.25 -10.85 12.56
C ASP A 387 -21.81 -9.52 13.10
N GLY A 388 -21.38 -9.12 14.32
CA GLY A 388 -21.81 -7.88 14.95
C GLY A 388 -23.26 -7.86 15.43
N THR A 389 -23.96 -6.76 15.20
CA THR A 389 -25.35 -6.52 15.62
C THR A 389 -26.32 -6.38 14.44
N GLY A 390 -25.84 -6.48 13.20
CA GLY A 390 -26.60 -6.15 12.00
C GLY A 390 -26.77 -4.65 11.77
N ILE A 391 -26.10 -3.82 12.56
CA ILE A 391 -26.08 -2.36 12.46
C ILE A 391 -24.63 -1.91 12.55
N VAL A 392 -24.18 -1.09 11.60
CA VAL A 392 -22.79 -0.62 11.50
C VAL A 392 -22.73 0.84 11.91
N HIS A 393 -21.79 1.19 12.80
CA HIS A 393 -21.49 2.59 13.06
C HIS A 393 -20.66 3.19 11.92
N LEU A 394 -20.96 4.42 11.55
CA LEU A 394 -20.27 5.14 10.47
C LEU A 394 -19.37 6.23 11.02
N ALA A 395 -18.09 6.12 10.70
CA ALA A 395 -17.08 7.16 10.93
C ALA A 395 -16.45 7.55 9.58
N PRO A 396 -17.00 8.51 8.84
CA PRO A 396 -16.60 8.82 7.47
C PRO A 396 -15.12 9.14 7.27
N SER A 397 -14.40 9.53 8.32
CA SER A 397 -12.96 9.77 8.26
C SER A 397 -12.09 8.51 8.38
N PHE A 398 -12.66 7.32 8.71
CA PHE A 398 -11.86 6.13 9.05
C PHE A 398 -12.33 4.83 8.38
N GLY A 399 -13.26 4.91 7.43
CA GLY A 399 -13.71 3.77 6.65
C GLY A 399 -14.12 4.18 5.22
N ALA A 400 -13.81 3.35 4.23
CA ALA A 400 -14.11 3.64 2.81
C ALA A 400 -15.63 3.61 2.56
N ASP A 401 -16.34 2.59 3.08
CA ASP A 401 -17.79 2.51 3.01
C ASP A 401 -18.46 3.62 3.83
N ASP A 402 -17.90 3.93 5.00
CA ASP A 402 -18.37 5.03 5.85
C ASP A 402 -18.29 6.37 5.12
N PHE A 403 -17.17 6.62 4.42
CA PHE A 403 -16.98 7.82 3.61
C PHE A 403 -17.97 7.90 2.44
N ARG A 404 -18.20 6.78 1.75
CA ARG A 404 -19.19 6.67 0.70
C ARG A 404 -20.60 7.01 1.22
N MET A 405 -20.96 6.45 2.38
CA MET A 405 -22.23 6.76 3.03
C MET A 405 -22.30 8.20 3.53
N GLY A 406 -21.21 8.69 4.11
CA GLY A 406 -21.08 10.09 4.54
C GLY A 406 -21.39 11.07 3.42
N LYS A 407 -20.82 10.85 2.23
CA LYS A 407 -21.12 11.64 1.02
C LYS A 407 -22.56 11.44 0.51
N LYS A 408 -22.99 10.18 0.36
CA LYS A 408 -24.32 9.86 -0.18
C LYS A 408 -25.46 10.48 0.63
N TYR A 409 -25.33 10.46 1.96
CA TYR A 409 -26.36 10.93 2.88
C TYR A 409 -26.04 12.26 3.55
N ASN A 410 -24.93 12.91 3.17
CA ASN A 410 -24.50 14.19 3.76
C ASN A 410 -24.42 14.14 5.30
N LEU A 411 -23.74 13.13 5.84
CA LEU A 411 -23.64 12.92 7.29
C LEU A 411 -22.60 13.84 7.97
N GLY A 412 -21.79 14.55 7.19
CA GLY A 412 -20.61 15.24 7.70
C GLY A 412 -19.50 14.26 8.12
N ALA A 413 -18.39 14.79 8.58
CA ALA A 413 -17.25 14.00 9.04
C ALA A 413 -16.59 14.60 10.27
N LEU A 414 -16.07 13.77 11.16
CA LEU A 414 -15.26 14.11 12.31
C LEU A 414 -13.93 13.38 12.21
N THR A 415 -12.81 14.13 12.19
CA THR A 415 -11.46 13.56 12.14
C THR A 415 -10.76 13.76 13.48
N MET A 416 -11.13 12.93 14.46
CA MET A 416 -10.66 13.05 15.86
C MET A 416 -9.27 12.44 16.09
N VAL A 417 -8.58 12.01 15.02
CA VAL A 417 -7.22 11.43 15.06
C VAL A 417 -6.34 12.16 14.06
N ASN A 418 -5.14 12.53 14.47
CA ASN A 418 -4.17 13.20 13.60
C ASN A 418 -3.29 12.22 12.79
N LYS A 419 -2.43 12.75 11.93
CA LYS A 419 -1.54 11.95 11.07
C LYS A 419 -0.49 11.12 11.84
N GLN A 420 -0.19 11.45 13.10
CA GLN A 420 0.67 10.62 13.96
C GLN A 420 -0.08 9.45 14.61
N GLY A 421 -1.38 9.31 14.34
CA GLY A 421 -2.22 8.30 14.99
C GLY A 421 -2.55 8.62 16.45
N LYS A 422 -2.60 9.90 16.80
CA LYS A 422 -2.98 10.38 18.12
C LYS A 422 -4.33 11.07 18.07
N PHE A 423 -5.09 10.98 19.14
CA PHE A 423 -6.27 11.81 19.31
C PHE A 423 -5.92 13.30 19.31
N THR A 424 -6.78 14.10 18.70
CA THR A 424 -6.66 15.56 18.62
C THR A 424 -6.99 16.23 19.97
N GLU A 425 -6.71 17.52 20.10
CA GLU A 425 -6.93 18.27 21.35
C GLU A 425 -8.41 18.30 21.76
N GLU A 426 -9.33 18.23 20.82
CA GLU A 426 -10.78 18.18 21.08
C GLU A 426 -11.21 16.96 21.90
N MET A 427 -10.38 15.92 21.95
CA MET A 427 -10.68 14.70 22.71
C MET A 427 -10.48 14.82 24.22
N GLY A 428 -10.14 16.00 24.74
CA GLY A 428 -10.04 16.26 26.18
C GLY A 428 -9.11 15.27 26.89
N GLU A 429 -9.66 14.43 27.79
CA GLU A 429 -8.89 13.43 28.56
C GLU A 429 -8.17 12.38 27.73
N PHE A 430 -8.51 12.23 26.45
CA PHE A 430 -7.83 11.35 25.51
C PHE A 430 -6.86 12.07 24.57
N ALA A 431 -6.80 13.42 24.63
CA ALA A 431 -5.95 14.22 23.75
C ALA A 431 -4.49 13.75 23.78
N GLY A 432 -3.87 13.66 22.61
CA GLY A 432 -2.48 13.23 22.45
C GLY A 432 -2.19 11.73 22.66
N LYS A 433 -3.16 10.92 23.11
CA LYS A 433 -3.00 9.47 23.24
C LYS A 433 -3.03 8.80 21.88
N PHE A 434 -2.17 7.78 21.70
CA PHE A 434 -2.14 6.97 20.47
C PHE A 434 -3.36 6.05 20.38
N VAL A 435 -3.98 5.96 19.21
CA VAL A 435 -5.15 5.10 18.96
C VAL A 435 -4.80 3.60 18.82
N LYS A 436 -3.54 3.30 18.56
CA LYS A 436 -3.00 1.94 18.61
C LYS A 436 -1.75 1.94 19.49
N PRO A 437 -1.64 1.01 20.47
CA PRO A 437 -0.50 0.97 21.39
C PRO A 437 0.84 0.82 20.67
N GLN A 438 0.88 0.14 19.53
CA GLN A 438 2.09 -0.08 18.73
C GLN A 438 2.72 1.21 18.18
N TYR A 439 2.00 2.33 18.17
CA TYR A 439 2.56 3.63 17.75
C TYR A 439 3.38 4.30 18.87
N HIS A 440 3.16 3.90 20.12
CA HIS A 440 3.88 4.49 21.25
C HIS A 440 5.38 4.14 21.18
N PRO A 441 6.30 5.09 21.43
CA PRO A 441 7.75 4.82 21.44
C PRO A 441 8.16 3.73 22.42
N ASP A 442 7.53 3.70 23.60
CA ASP A 442 7.83 2.73 24.67
C ASP A 442 7.01 1.44 24.56
N TYR A 443 6.37 1.16 23.41
CA TYR A 443 5.56 -0.03 23.24
C TYR A 443 6.39 -1.31 23.39
N THR A 444 5.91 -2.17 24.27
CA THR A 444 6.28 -3.59 24.34
C THR A 444 5.01 -4.42 24.50
N PRO A 445 5.01 -5.72 24.15
CA PRO A 445 3.82 -6.58 24.33
C PRO A 445 3.29 -6.59 25.77
N GLU A 446 4.16 -6.44 26.77
CA GLU A 446 3.79 -6.41 28.19
C GLU A 446 3.04 -5.13 28.55
N LYS A 447 3.37 -4.00 27.90
CA LYS A 447 2.74 -2.70 28.10
C LYS A 447 1.48 -2.48 27.23
N GLU A 448 1.13 -3.42 26.37
CA GLU A 448 -0.01 -3.26 25.45
C GLU A 448 -1.30 -2.88 26.19
N LYS A 449 -1.60 -3.54 27.32
CA LYS A 449 -2.80 -3.24 28.09
C LYS A 449 -2.79 -1.84 28.70
N GLU A 450 -1.64 -1.34 29.12
CA GLU A 450 -1.47 -0.01 29.71
C GLU A 450 -1.62 1.10 28.66
N LEU A 451 -1.06 0.86 27.47
CA LEU A 451 -1.03 1.83 26.35
C LEU A 451 -2.27 1.80 25.46
N ASN A 452 -3.19 0.86 25.69
CA ASN A 452 -4.33 0.65 24.80
C ASN A 452 -5.50 1.56 25.19
N VAL A 453 -5.69 2.65 24.46
CA VAL A 453 -6.73 3.64 24.67
C VAL A 453 -8.16 3.06 24.47
N ASP A 454 -8.33 2.00 23.69
CA ASP A 454 -9.64 1.35 23.51
C ASP A 454 -10.16 0.82 24.84
N ILE A 455 -9.28 0.36 25.74
CA ILE A 455 -9.68 -0.10 27.08
C ILE A 455 -10.26 1.06 27.90
N GLU A 456 -9.62 2.24 27.87
CA GLU A 456 -10.09 3.41 28.59
C GLU A 456 -11.41 3.92 28.04
N LEU A 457 -11.56 3.98 26.71
CA LEU A 457 -12.81 4.36 26.03
C LEU A 457 -13.95 3.39 26.40
N VAL A 458 -13.70 2.09 26.37
CA VAL A 458 -14.70 1.09 26.76
C VAL A 458 -15.10 1.23 28.23
N ILE A 459 -14.16 1.53 29.14
CA ILE A 459 -14.47 1.79 30.55
C ILE A 459 -15.36 3.02 30.70
N LYS A 460 -15.07 4.12 29.97
CA LYS A 460 -15.91 5.31 29.96
C LYS A 460 -17.33 4.98 29.45
N LEU A 461 -17.45 4.30 28.32
CA LEU A 461 -18.74 3.93 27.75
C LEU A 461 -19.57 3.05 28.72
N LYS A 462 -18.94 2.10 29.43
CA LYS A 462 -19.62 1.30 30.46
C LYS A 462 -20.16 2.16 31.61
N LYS A 463 -19.36 3.11 32.12
CA LYS A 463 -19.75 4.00 33.21
C LYS A 463 -20.90 4.94 32.84
N GLU A 464 -20.96 5.34 31.57
CA GLU A 464 -21.95 6.32 31.05
C GLU A 464 -23.20 5.64 30.48
N ASN A 465 -23.43 4.33 30.69
CA ASN A 465 -24.52 3.55 30.09
C ASN A 465 -24.55 3.64 28.56
N LYS A 466 -23.38 3.64 27.92
CA LYS A 466 -23.20 3.73 26.47
C LYS A 466 -22.59 2.47 25.83
N ALA A 467 -22.30 1.45 26.65
CA ALA A 467 -21.85 0.13 26.21
C ALA A 467 -22.85 -0.96 26.64
N PHE A 468 -23.20 -1.87 25.72
CA PHE A 468 -24.01 -3.04 26.00
C PHE A 468 -23.13 -4.26 26.31
N LYS A 469 -22.08 -4.46 25.51
CA LYS A 469 -21.14 -5.59 25.69
C LYS A 469 -19.74 -5.17 25.29
N ALA A 470 -18.76 -5.69 25.99
CA ALA A 470 -17.35 -5.56 25.58
C ALA A 470 -16.67 -6.92 25.71
N GLU A 471 -15.93 -7.30 24.68
CA GLU A 471 -15.24 -8.58 24.61
C GLU A 471 -13.95 -8.46 23.79
N LYS A 472 -13.09 -9.46 23.85
CA LYS A 472 -11.93 -9.56 22.94
C LYS A 472 -12.33 -10.39 21.73
N TYR A 473 -11.97 -9.90 20.55
CA TYR A 473 -12.29 -10.53 19.28
C TYR A 473 -11.03 -10.66 18.43
N GLU A 474 -10.83 -11.84 17.84
CA GLU A 474 -9.72 -12.11 16.95
C GLU A 474 -10.17 -11.91 15.50
N HIS A 475 -9.44 -11.03 14.79
CA HIS A 475 -9.74 -10.72 13.40
C HIS A 475 -8.47 -10.39 12.62
N SER A 476 -8.58 -10.39 11.29
CA SER A 476 -7.49 -9.99 10.41
C SER A 476 -7.41 -8.46 10.34
N TYR A 477 -6.21 -7.90 10.57
CA TYR A 477 -5.98 -6.45 10.55
C TYR A 477 -4.75 -6.09 9.68
N PRO A 478 -4.85 -5.04 8.83
CA PRO A 478 -3.76 -4.66 7.95
C PRO A 478 -2.63 -3.96 8.68
N HIS A 479 -1.39 -4.30 8.29
CA HIS A 479 -0.15 -3.74 8.80
C HIS A 479 0.69 -3.19 7.64
N CYS A 480 1.48 -2.18 7.92
CA CYS A 480 2.41 -1.63 6.94
C CYS A 480 3.53 -2.65 6.67
N TRP A 481 3.73 -3.02 5.41
CA TRP A 481 4.69 -4.02 4.96
C TRP A 481 6.16 -3.73 5.34
N ARG A 482 6.49 -2.49 5.71
CA ARG A 482 7.84 -2.05 6.07
C ARG A 482 8.03 -1.75 7.55
N THR A 483 7.05 -1.15 8.19
CA THR A 483 7.15 -0.82 9.62
C THR A 483 6.64 -1.93 10.51
N ASP A 484 5.92 -2.88 9.92
CA ASP A 484 5.24 -3.97 10.63
C ASP A 484 4.23 -3.51 11.70
N LYS A 485 3.84 -2.22 11.65
CA LYS A 485 2.85 -1.61 12.55
C LYS A 485 1.48 -1.54 11.89
N PRO A 486 0.38 -1.53 12.68
CA PRO A 486 -0.97 -1.36 12.16
C PRO A 486 -1.07 -0.13 11.25
N ILE A 487 -1.99 -0.15 10.30
CA ILE A 487 -2.34 1.04 9.52
C ILE A 487 -3.66 1.63 10.01
N LEU A 488 -3.97 2.84 9.56
CA LEU A 488 -5.30 3.44 9.67
C LEU A 488 -5.86 3.66 8.27
N TYR A 489 -7.17 3.61 8.12
CA TYR A 489 -7.82 4.25 6.98
C TYR A 489 -7.98 5.73 7.34
N TYR A 490 -7.52 6.65 6.47
CA TYR A 490 -7.38 8.06 6.82
C TYR A 490 -7.72 8.96 5.61
N PRO A 491 -8.40 10.12 5.83
CA PRO A 491 -8.71 11.05 4.76
C PRO A 491 -7.45 11.79 4.29
N LEU A 492 -7.12 11.63 3.02
CA LEU A 492 -5.96 12.27 2.40
C LEU A 492 -6.32 12.87 1.05
N ASP A 493 -5.79 14.05 0.80
CA ASP A 493 -5.61 14.54 -0.56
C ASP A 493 -4.45 13.79 -1.20
N SER A 494 -4.68 13.24 -2.36
CA SER A 494 -3.67 12.48 -3.09
C SER A 494 -3.87 12.59 -4.59
N TRP A 495 -2.81 12.32 -5.34
CA TRP A 495 -2.87 12.16 -6.77
C TRP A 495 -3.08 10.70 -7.13
N PHE A 496 -3.97 10.47 -8.07
CA PHE A 496 -4.36 9.13 -8.52
C PHE A 496 -4.14 8.96 -10.00
N ILE A 497 -3.78 7.73 -10.40
CA ILE A 497 -3.92 7.28 -11.77
C ILE A 497 -5.23 6.51 -11.89
N LYS A 498 -6.09 6.90 -12.85
CA LYS A 498 -7.38 6.29 -13.12
C LYS A 498 -7.21 4.95 -13.84
N THR A 499 -6.67 3.97 -13.12
CA THR A 499 -6.37 2.63 -13.64
C THR A 499 -7.63 1.84 -13.96
N THR A 500 -8.74 2.16 -13.29
CA THR A 500 -10.04 1.51 -13.52
C THR A 500 -10.56 1.69 -14.94
N ASP A 501 -10.21 2.78 -15.65
CA ASP A 501 -10.60 3.00 -17.05
C ASP A 501 -9.95 1.98 -18.01
N TYR A 502 -8.88 1.32 -17.60
CA TYR A 502 -8.14 0.33 -18.41
C TYR A 502 -8.20 -1.07 -17.83
N ARG A 503 -8.99 -1.32 -16.79
CA ARG A 503 -9.07 -2.61 -16.10
C ARG A 503 -9.32 -3.77 -17.05
N ASP A 504 -10.38 -3.68 -17.85
CA ASP A 504 -10.79 -4.76 -18.75
C ASP A 504 -9.73 -5.05 -19.81
N ARG A 505 -9.07 -3.98 -20.32
CA ARG A 505 -7.94 -4.13 -21.25
C ARG A 505 -6.72 -4.77 -20.60
N MET A 506 -6.42 -4.46 -19.34
CA MET A 506 -5.32 -5.10 -18.60
C MET A 506 -5.60 -6.58 -18.35
N ILE A 507 -6.85 -6.96 -18.04
CA ILE A 507 -7.26 -8.36 -17.89
C ILE A 507 -7.09 -9.10 -19.21
N GLU A 508 -7.56 -8.52 -20.33
CA GLU A 508 -7.37 -9.10 -21.66
C GLU A 508 -5.90 -9.36 -21.98
N LEU A 509 -5.04 -8.35 -21.75
CA LEU A 509 -3.60 -8.46 -21.99
C LEU A 509 -2.92 -9.46 -21.05
N ASN A 510 -3.31 -9.51 -19.77
CA ASN A 510 -2.81 -10.50 -18.84
C ASN A 510 -3.04 -11.95 -19.32
N ASN A 511 -4.20 -12.20 -19.93
CA ASN A 511 -4.55 -13.51 -20.47
C ASN A 511 -3.72 -13.91 -21.71
N THR A 512 -3.00 -12.98 -22.32
CA THR A 512 -2.07 -13.26 -23.43
C THR A 512 -0.66 -13.66 -22.95
N ILE A 513 -0.34 -13.46 -21.68
CA ILE A 513 0.99 -13.68 -21.10
C ILE A 513 1.20 -15.18 -20.83
N ASN A 514 2.34 -15.72 -21.26
CA ASN A 514 2.75 -17.07 -20.92
C ASN A 514 3.40 -17.12 -19.53
N TRP A 515 2.58 -17.01 -18.49
CA TRP A 515 3.03 -17.03 -17.10
C TRP A 515 3.74 -18.31 -16.70
N LYS A 516 4.80 -18.19 -15.90
CA LYS A 516 5.53 -19.33 -15.30
C LYS A 516 5.76 -19.08 -13.81
N PRO A 517 5.01 -19.72 -12.91
CA PRO A 517 3.87 -20.64 -13.15
C PRO A 517 2.61 -19.92 -13.66
N GLU A 518 1.75 -20.65 -14.36
CA GLU A 518 0.47 -20.14 -14.91
C GLU A 518 -0.45 -19.55 -13.81
N SER A 519 -0.44 -20.18 -12.63
CA SER A 519 -1.21 -19.74 -11.46
C SER A 519 -0.89 -18.30 -10.99
N THR A 520 0.23 -17.72 -11.38
CA THR A 520 0.53 -16.31 -11.11
C THR A 520 -0.46 -15.40 -11.86
N GLY A 521 -0.69 -15.69 -13.14
CA GLY A 521 -1.57 -14.89 -14.00
C GLY A 521 -3.05 -15.10 -13.74
N THR A 522 -3.47 -16.35 -13.54
CA THR A 522 -4.89 -16.72 -13.31
C THR A 522 -5.31 -16.63 -11.85
N GLY A 523 -4.35 -16.61 -10.92
CA GLY A 523 -4.60 -16.51 -9.49
C GLY A 523 -4.39 -15.09 -8.94
N ARG A 524 -3.33 -14.90 -8.14
CA ARG A 524 -3.12 -13.64 -7.39
C ARG A 524 -3.14 -12.38 -8.26
N PHE A 525 -2.45 -12.38 -9.39
CA PHE A 525 -2.37 -11.20 -10.26
C PHE A 525 -3.68 -10.95 -11.02
N GLY A 526 -4.31 -12.03 -11.55
CA GLY A 526 -5.61 -11.93 -12.20
C GLY A 526 -6.70 -11.41 -11.27
N ASN A 527 -6.82 -11.99 -10.07
CA ASN A 527 -7.77 -11.54 -9.05
C ASN A 527 -7.53 -10.08 -8.64
N TRP A 528 -6.27 -9.64 -8.58
CA TRP A 528 -5.96 -8.23 -8.29
C TRP A 528 -6.43 -7.31 -9.43
N LEU A 529 -6.25 -7.70 -10.70
CA LEU A 529 -6.74 -6.92 -11.84
C LEU A 529 -8.28 -6.85 -11.88
N GLU A 530 -8.99 -7.94 -11.56
CA GLU A 530 -10.45 -7.98 -11.51
C GLU A 530 -11.01 -6.99 -10.47
N ASN A 531 -10.31 -6.84 -9.34
CA ASN A 531 -10.67 -5.95 -8.25
C ASN A 531 -9.87 -4.63 -8.26
N LEU A 532 -9.37 -4.21 -9.42
CA LEU A 532 -8.54 -3.02 -9.58
C LEU A 532 -9.31 -1.76 -9.17
N VAL A 533 -8.66 -0.96 -8.35
CA VAL A 533 -9.08 0.41 -7.98
C VAL A 533 -8.08 1.41 -8.53
N ASP A 534 -8.44 2.70 -8.54
CA ASP A 534 -7.51 3.74 -8.97
C ASP A 534 -6.26 3.77 -8.10
N TRP A 535 -5.11 3.95 -8.74
CA TRP A 535 -3.82 3.88 -8.09
C TRP A 535 -3.51 5.18 -7.34
N ASN A 536 -3.46 5.12 -6.01
CA ASN A 536 -2.92 6.21 -5.21
C ASN A 536 -1.43 6.36 -5.48
N LEU A 537 -1.06 7.43 -6.18
CA LEU A 537 0.29 7.65 -6.67
C LEU A 537 1.14 8.45 -5.69
N SER A 538 0.58 9.45 -4.99
CA SER A 538 1.37 10.39 -4.19
C SER A 538 1.87 9.79 -2.88
N ARG A 539 3.10 10.19 -2.51
CA ARG A 539 3.78 9.81 -1.27
C ARG A 539 4.34 11.05 -0.58
N SER A 540 3.88 11.28 0.63
CA SER A 540 4.31 12.43 1.46
C SER A 540 5.66 12.14 2.12
N ARG A 541 6.73 12.03 1.30
CA ARG A 541 8.09 11.66 1.71
C ARG A 541 9.14 12.56 1.06
N TYR A 542 10.44 12.25 1.22
CA TYR A 542 11.54 13.13 0.80
C TYR A 542 12.47 12.53 -0.25
N TRP A 543 12.71 11.20 -0.24
CA TRP A 543 13.62 10.51 -1.16
C TRP A 543 12.85 9.68 -2.20
N GLY A 544 12.72 10.21 -3.41
CA GLY A 544 12.00 9.62 -4.53
C GLY A 544 11.81 10.60 -5.66
N VAL A 545 11.14 10.18 -6.72
CA VAL A 545 10.81 11.03 -7.86
C VAL A 545 9.73 12.04 -7.46
N PRO A 546 9.97 13.35 -7.57
CA PRO A 546 8.96 14.37 -7.31
C PRO A 546 7.82 14.30 -8.31
N LEU A 547 6.60 14.53 -7.84
CA LEU A 547 5.43 14.65 -8.71
C LEU A 547 5.58 15.90 -9.61
N PRO A 548 5.55 15.76 -10.96
CA PRO A 548 5.83 16.87 -11.88
C PRO A 548 4.60 17.76 -12.12
N VAL A 549 3.90 18.14 -11.07
CA VAL A 549 2.64 18.89 -11.15
C VAL A 549 2.75 20.19 -10.36
N TRP A 550 2.39 21.29 -11.00
CA TRP A 550 2.30 22.63 -10.43
C TRP A 550 0.84 23.09 -10.41
N LEU A 551 0.43 23.71 -9.30
CA LEU A 551 -0.93 24.22 -9.12
C LEU A 551 -0.87 25.72 -8.81
N SER A 552 -1.87 26.47 -9.30
CA SER A 552 -2.18 27.81 -8.80
C SER A 552 -2.64 27.72 -7.33
N GLU A 553 -2.52 28.81 -6.58
CA GLU A 553 -2.85 28.83 -5.13
C GLU A 553 -4.31 28.44 -4.86
N ASP A 554 -5.21 28.80 -5.77
CA ASP A 554 -6.63 28.44 -5.70
C ASP A 554 -6.94 27.03 -6.27
N GLY A 555 -5.92 26.32 -6.77
CA GLY A 555 -6.06 24.99 -7.38
C GLY A 555 -6.84 24.94 -8.69
N SER A 556 -7.21 26.10 -9.25
CA SER A 556 -8.03 26.17 -10.49
C SER A 556 -7.25 25.85 -11.76
N GLU A 557 -5.94 26.07 -11.75
CA GLU A 557 -5.06 25.80 -12.88
C GLU A 557 -3.97 24.82 -12.49
N ILE A 558 -3.76 23.83 -13.35
CA ILE A 558 -2.82 22.71 -13.12
C ILE A 558 -1.93 22.58 -14.34
N LYS A 559 -0.63 22.46 -14.13
CA LYS A 559 0.38 22.22 -15.16
C LYS A 559 1.22 21.00 -14.80
N CYS A 560 1.32 20.04 -15.70
CA CYS A 560 2.17 18.87 -15.56
C CYS A 560 3.36 18.99 -16.52
N ILE A 561 4.58 18.83 -16.03
CA ILE A 561 5.82 18.97 -16.80
C ILE A 561 6.36 17.59 -17.17
N GLY A 562 6.69 17.40 -18.45
CA GLY A 562 7.16 16.11 -18.98
C GLY A 562 8.63 16.01 -19.33
N SER A 563 9.39 17.15 -19.34
CA SER A 563 10.82 17.14 -19.65
C SER A 563 11.56 18.32 -19.02
N LEU A 564 12.89 18.22 -18.93
CA LEU A 564 13.75 19.33 -18.49
C LEU A 564 13.75 20.50 -19.48
N GLU A 565 13.55 20.23 -20.77
CA GLU A 565 13.36 21.28 -21.78
C GLU A 565 12.08 22.09 -21.50
N GLU A 566 10.97 21.41 -21.27
CA GLU A 566 9.70 22.06 -20.91
C GLU A 566 9.84 22.85 -19.60
N LEU A 567 10.51 22.27 -18.58
CA LEU A 567 10.76 22.95 -17.32
C LEU A 567 11.59 24.21 -17.50
N ALA A 568 12.69 24.16 -18.28
CA ALA A 568 13.55 25.30 -18.55
C ALA A 568 12.78 26.45 -19.25
N LYS A 569 11.90 26.11 -20.19
CA LYS A 569 11.04 27.08 -20.87
C LYS A 569 10.07 27.76 -19.90
N GLU A 570 9.43 26.98 -19.03
CA GLU A 570 8.48 27.51 -18.05
C GLU A 570 9.17 28.34 -16.95
N ILE A 571 10.40 27.98 -16.56
CA ILE A 571 11.23 28.79 -15.64
C ILE A 571 11.54 30.15 -16.30
N SER A 572 11.89 30.19 -17.59
CA SER A 572 12.16 31.44 -18.29
C SER A 572 10.92 32.34 -18.31
N ARG A 573 9.75 31.80 -18.58
CA ARG A 573 8.47 32.53 -18.48
C ARG A 573 8.22 33.08 -17.07
N SER A 574 8.58 32.30 -16.05
CA SER A 574 8.42 32.69 -14.64
C SER A 574 9.34 33.84 -14.25
N ILE A 575 10.57 33.86 -14.77
CA ILE A 575 11.52 34.96 -14.58
C ILE A 575 11.02 36.22 -15.26
N GLU A 576 10.55 36.12 -16.51
CA GLU A 576 9.96 37.23 -17.26
C GLU A 576 8.73 37.82 -16.54
N ALA A 577 7.91 36.98 -15.93
CA ALA A 577 6.77 37.39 -15.12
C ALA A 577 7.12 37.92 -13.71
N GLY A 578 8.39 37.84 -13.32
CA GLY A 578 8.89 38.34 -12.03
C GLY A 578 8.64 37.43 -10.82
N PHE A 579 8.19 36.19 -11.00
CA PHE A 579 7.97 35.23 -9.91
C PHE A 579 9.23 34.49 -9.48
N MET A 580 10.22 34.39 -10.38
CA MET A 580 11.55 33.85 -10.05
C MET A 580 12.63 34.92 -10.39
N LYS A 581 13.66 34.98 -9.56
CA LYS A 581 14.81 35.91 -9.73
C LYS A 581 15.98 35.26 -10.45
N GLU A 582 16.16 33.95 -10.21
CA GLU A 582 17.31 33.18 -10.72
C GLU A 582 16.81 31.92 -11.42
N ASN A 583 17.56 31.50 -12.42
CA ASN A 583 17.31 30.23 -13.11
C ASN A 583 18.11 29.10 -12.40
N PRO A 584 17.46 28.15 -11.69
CA PRO A 584 18.15 27.03 -11.06
C PRO A 584 18.77 26.08 -12.09
N MET A 585 18.36 26.14 -13.36
CA MET A 585 18.87 25.33 -14.46
C MET A 585 19.86 26.09 -15.37
N LYS A 586 20.44 27.19 -14.90
CA LYS A 586 21.33 28.05 -15.71
C LYS A 586 22.55 27.33 -16.36
N ASP A 587 23.03 26.28 -15.70
CA ASP A 587 24.17 25.49 -16.16
C ASP A 587 23.74 24.26 -17.00
N PHE A 588 22.46 23.94 -17.06
CA PHE A 588 21.91 22.85 -17.87
C PHE A 588 21.71 23.33 -19.32
N ALA A 589 22.26 22.58 -20.26
CA ALA A 589 22.15 22.88 -21.69
C ALA A 589 21.03 22.00 -22.31
N VAL A 590 19.93 22.63 -22.73
CA VAL A 590 18.85 21.94 -23.45
C VAL A 590 19.40 21.31 -24.73
N GLY A 591 19.06 20.03 -24.95
CA GLY A 591 19.53 19.26 -26.12
C GLY A 591 20.89 18.56 -25.95
N ASP A 592 21.67 18.86 -24.90
CA ASP A 592 22.87 18.10 -24.57
C ASP A 592 22.52 16.86 -23.73
N MET A 593 22.51 15.70 -24.38
CA MET A 593 22.14 14.42 -23.79
C MET A 593 23.30 13.75 -23.03
N SER A 594 24.41 14.45 -22.78
CA SER A 594 25.55 13.90 -22.02
C SER A 594 25.20 13.68 -20.54
N LYS A 595 25.81 12.68 -19.93
CA LYS A 595 25.65 12.41 -18.47
C LYS A 595 26.10 13.63 -17.66
N ALA A 596 27.23 14.25 -18.02
CA ALA A 596 27.77 15.42 -17.35
C ALA A 596 26.81 16.63 -17.37
N ASN A 597 25.98 16.78 -18.41
CA ASN A 597 24.97 17.82 -18.46
C ASN A 597 23.82 17.54 -17.50
N TYR A 598 23.35 16.29 -17.46
CA TYR A 598 22.24 15.88 -16.56
C TYR A 598 22.62 15.90 -15.07
N GLU A 599 23.91 15.85 -14.74
CA GLU A 599 24.41 15.99 -13.36
C GLU A 599 24.41 17.45 -12.85
N LYS A 600 24.19 18.47 -13.73
CA LYS A 600 24.19 19.89 -13.35
C LYS A 600 22.87 20.34 -12.68
N PHE A 601 21.80 19.58 -12.79
CA PHE A 601 20.54 19.87 -12.16
C PHE A 601 19.95 18.61 -11.54
N ASP A 602 19.76 18.59 -10.23
CA ASP A 602 19.17 17.46 -9.51
C ASP A 602 17.64 17.57 -9.54
N MET A 603 16.97 16.56 -10.08
CA MET A 603 15.49 16.51 -10.18
C MET A 603 14.81 16.10 -8.87
N HIS A 604 15.54 15.84 -7.80
CA HIS A 604 14.96 15.52 -6.48
C HIS A 604 14.56 16.76 -5.70
N LYS A 605 13.78 16.52 -4.62
CA LYS A 605 13.69 17.52 -3.54
C LYS A 605 15.08 17.76 -2.91
N PRO A 606 15.39 18.95 -2.49
CA PRO A 606 14.61 20.19 -2.52
C PRO A 606 14.84 21.03 -3.79
N SER A 607 15.56 20.54 -4.80
CA SER A 607 15.96 21.34 -5.96
C SER A 607 14.79 21.81 -6.81
N VAL A 608 13.75 20.96 -6.97
CA VAL A 608 12.57 21.30 -7.78
C VAL A 608 11.47 22.03 -6.99
N ASP A 609 11.45 21.92 -5.66
CA ASP A 609 10.40 22.50 -4.82
C ASP A 609 10.31 24.03 -4.87
N PRO A 610 11.43 24.80 -4.95
CA PRO A 610 11.39 26.26 -5.02
C PRO A 610 10.95 26.80 -6.38
N ILE A 611 10.82 25.97 -7.41
CA ILE A 611 10.46 26.41 -8.76
C ILE A 611 9.01 26.87 -8.80
N ILE A 612 8.80 28.12 -9.13
CA ILE A 612 7.49 28.72 -9.34
C ILE A 612 7.28 28.84 -10.85
N LEU A 613 6.17 28.32 -11.36
CA LEU A 613 5.76 28.47 -12.76
C LEU A 613 4.69 29.55 -12.88
N VAL A 614 4.32 29.87 -14.12
CA VAL A 614 3.26 30.84 -14.44
C VAL A 614 2.10 30.10 -15.08
N SER A 615 0.90 30.30 -14.55
CA SER A 615 -0.34 29.79 -15.16
C SER A 615 -0.70 30.53 -16.43
N ASP A 616 -1.67 30.05 -17.16
CA ASP A 616 -2.14 30.71 -18.38
C ASP A 616 -2.87 32.03 -18.06
N SER A 617 -3.47 32.15 -16.87
CA SER A 617 -4.05 33.41 -16.37
C SER A 617 -3.05 34.36 -15.73
N GLY A 618 -1.73 34.00 -15.71
CA GLY A 618 -0.67 34.85 -15.15
C GLY A 618 -0.49 34.73 -13.64
N LYS A 619 -1.05 33.70 -12.99
CA LYS A 619 -0.88 33.44 -11.54
C LYS A 619 0.39 32.62 -11.24
N PRO A 620 1.01 32.78 -10.08
CA PRO A 620 2.09 31.90 -9.65
C PRO A 620 1.58 30.48 -9.38
N MET A 621 2.33 29.49 -9.83
CA MET A 621 2.04 28.07 -9.61
C MET A 621 3.17 27.42 -8.81
N ARG A 622 2.81 26.66 -7.78
CA ARG A 622 3.75 25.92 -6.94
C ARG A 622 3.64 24.42 -7.18
N ARG A 623 4.78 23.74 -7.08
CA ARG A 623 4.82 22.29 -7.23
C ARG A 623 4.06 21.60 -6.10
N GLU A 624 3.32 20.54 -6.43
CA GLU A 624 2.74 19.62 -5.46
C GLU A 624 3.87 18.97 -4.64
N PRO A 625 3.86 19.05 -3.29
CA PRO A 625 5.02 18.66 -2.48
C PRO A 625 5.31 17.16 -2.44
N ASP A 626 4.35 16.33 -2.83
CA ASP A 626 4.50 14.89 -2.78
C ASP A 626 5.50 14.34 -3.81
N LEU A 627 5.99 13.14 -3.51
CA LEU A 627 6.70 12.25 -4.44
C LEU A 627 5.70 11.28 -5.07
N ILE A 628 6.13 10.54 -6.07
CA ILE A 628 5.36 9.43 -6.63
C ILE A 628 5.65 8.12 -5.89
N ASP A 629 4.74 7.17 -6.04
CA ASP A 629 4.93 5.79 -5.58
C ASP A 629 6.14 5.15 -6.31
N VAL A 630 7.07 4.59 -5.55
CA VAL A 630 8.27 3.92 -6.08
C VAL A 630 7.94 2.78 -7.04
N TRP A 631 6.77 2.17 -6.92
CA TRP A 631 6.33 1.13 -7.85
C TRP A 631 6.03 1.66 -9.25
N PHE A 632 5.63 2.92 -9.41
CA PHE A 632 5.53 3.57 -10.70
C PHE A 632 6.91 3.89 -11.26
N ASP A 633 7.81 4.39 -10.41
CA ASP A 633 9.19 4.70 -10.74
C ASP A 633 9.92 3.46 -11.26
N SER A 634 10.02 2.40 -10.45
CA SER A 634 10.67 1.15 -10.84
C SER A 634 9.94 0.45 -12.00
N GLY A 635 8.61 0.52 -12.05
CA GLY A 635 7.78 -0.03 -13.12
C GLY A 635 7.94 0.68 -14.47
N SER A 636 8.45 1.92 -14.47
CA SER A 636 8.76 2.69 -15.70
C SER A 636 10.01 2.20 -16.43
N MET A 637 10.75 1.26 -15.85
CA MET A 637 12.02 0.75 -16.35
C MET A 637 12.02 0.35 -17.84
N PRO A 638 11.00 -0.28 -18.43
CA PRO A 638 11.02 -0.64 -19.84
C PRO A 638 11.27 0.55 -20.80
N TYR A 639 10.89 1.74 -20.38
CA TYR A 639 11.09 3.01 -21.10
C TYR A 639 12.25 3.81 -20.53
N ALA A 640 12.28 4.02 -19.21
CA ALA A 640 13.19 4.93 -18.55
C ALA A 640 14.66 4.47 -18.56
N GLN A 641 14.95 3.16 -18.64
CA GLN A 641 16.33 2.65 -18.80
C GLN A 641 17.01 3.10 -20.10
N TRP A 642 16.24 3.53 -21.09
CA TRP A 642 16.71 4.03 -22.38
C TRP A 642 16.65 5.55 -22.48
N HIS A 643 16.19 6.23 -21.46
CA HIS A 643 15.89 7.65 -21.49
C HIS A 643 14.91 7.99 -22.61
N TYR A 644 13.79 7.24 -22.68
CA TYR A 644 12.74 7.47 -23.66
C TYR A 644 11.85 8.65 -23.24
N PRO A 645 11.46 9.57 -24.14
CA PRO A 645 11.62 9.54 -25.60
C PRO A 645 13.02 9.82 -26.09
#